data_9d3528d4f15ba85e36385a40f19da155
#
_entry.id   9d3528d4f15ba85e36385a40f19da155
#
_cell.length_a   1.000
_cell.length_b   1.000
_cell.length_c   1.000
_cell.angle_alpha   90.00
_cell.angle_beta   90.00
_cell.angle_gamma   90.00
#
_symmetry.space_group_name_H-M   'P 1'
#
loop_
_entity.id
_entity.type
_entity.pdbx_description
1 polymer ?
#
loop_
_entity_poly.entity_id
_entity_poly.type
_entity_poly.pdbx_seq_one_letter_code
_entity_poly.pdbx_strand_id
1 'polypeptide(L)'
;MKTTTLALMRSAVLALLATIVSTTIATKAQTPTGKNRLRVASYNIQHGMGMDGRLDYLRTAQVLEKINADVVAVQEVDSMTRRTGHTYALGEIADAMRYYASYAAAIDFDGGRYGIGILSRQRPLRIERRTLPGREEARAIIVAEFKDYVFAATHLSLTEEDRMASLAIITEMARASRKPFIIAGDMNAEPGSTFIGELEKDFHICSKNAKSWPADSPQACLDYIAAYKSYGDVKRPGADDEWANYRPYVGEPAVTLNAQVVNTQASDHRPIYADIVLPTPTAQLLTTQPYLQLATRTSMNVMFQTNCVGHCWIEYGTDTLNTRRARALMDGQEVCYDIENNIKLDHLQPGTRYYYRVCVQEILHKSAYANHFGGDTLRTRFYSFRTPGDDGDFGCLVFNDLHDQSKTYGRLRELAKDEDYDFVIFNGDCLPEPRNRNHAIDMIHRLADGIGGAEKPVIFLRGNHEIRNFYSAGMHSLIGYYGDKTYAAFTWGKTRFVMLDPGEDKPDSTPVYGGLNDFTQLRMDQTEFIKHELKSKEFKQARHRVLISHIPIFGNIDKYRPCTEMWGGMLAKAPFDLGIGAHTHTARLHRRGVDGCGFPVYIGGGYKMDSATVAVLTCREGRLSLKVLADNDDNQWTLDLGR
;
A
#
# COMPACT_ATOMS: atom_id res chain seq x y z
N MET A 1 30.31 40.75 48.11
CA MET A 1 29.69 39.60 48.80
C MET A 1 28.26 39.25 48.32
N LYS A 2 27.63 39.98 47.41
CA LYS A 2 26.25 39.60 46.90
C LYS A 2 26.23 38.81 45.60
N THR A 3 27.35 38.70 44.88
CA THR A 3 27.41 38.01 43.58
C THR A 3 27.82 36.53 43.71
N THR A 4 28.46 36.11 44.77
CA THR A 4 28.90 34.74 44.99
C THR A 4 27.79 33.82 45.56
N THR A 5 26.83 34.39 46.27
CA THR A 5 25.69 33.63 46.85
C THR A 5 24.65 33.23 45.77
N LEU A 6 24.49 34.04 44.72
CA LEU A 6 23.53 33.77 43.62
C LEU A 6 24.04 32.63 42.69
N ALA A 7 25.35 32.51 42.52
CA ALA A 7 25.97 31.46 41.71
C ALA A 7 25.88 30.09 42.39
N LEU A 8 26.08 30.04 43.71
CA LEU A 8 25.97 28.81 44.53
C LEU A 8 24.49 28.32 44.61
N MET A 9 23.51 29.24 44.68
CA MET A 9 22.10 28.83 44.65
C MET A 9 21.65 28.31 43.28
N ARG A 10 22.15 28.86 42.19
CA ARG A 10 21.86 28.33 40.85
C ARG A 10 22.47 26.95 40.60
N SER A 11 23.68 26.70 41.09
CA SER A 11 24.32 25.39 40.99
C SER A 11 23.63 24.33 41.86
N ALA A 12 23.13 24.69 43.05
CA ALA A 12 22.38 23.79 43.93
C ALA A 12 20.97 23.46 43.34
N VAL A 13 20.30 24.41 42.70
CA VAL A 13 19.00 24.19 42.03
C VAL A 13 19.17 23.34 40.79
N LEU A 14 20.23 23.52 40.01
CA LEU A 14 20.53 22.66 38.85
C LEU A 14 20.94 21.23 39.26
N ALA A 15 21.68 21.08 40.38
CA ALA A 15 22.00 19.77 40.93
C ALA A 15 20.76 19.06 41.53
N LEU A 16 19.82 19.80 42.12
CA LEU A 16 18.56 19.24 42.64
C LEU A 16 17.60 18.88 41.50
N LEU A 17 17.56 19.64 40.42
CA LEU A 17 16.81 19.30 39.20
C LEU A 17 17.43 18.11 38.44
N ALA A 18 18.76 17.96 38.46
CA ALA A 18 19.42 16.80 37.88
C ALA A 18 19.23 15.52 38.73
N THR A 19 19.03 15.63 40.05
CA THR A 19 18.77 14.49 40.95
C THR A 19 17.30 14.07 40.96
N ILE A 20 16.37 14.95 40.62
CA ILE A 20 14.94 14.63 40.52
C ILE A 20 14.58 13.98 39.15
N VAL A 21 15.45 14.10 38.13
CA VAL A 21 15.26 13.43 36.82
C VAL A 21 15.83 12.00 36.82
N SER A 22 16.48 11.54 37.91
CA SER A 22 17.01 10.17 38.07
C SER A 22 16.10 9.22 38.85
N THR A 23 14.83 9.55 39.04
CA THR A 23 13.84 8.49 39.31
C THR A 23 13.62 7.78 37.98
N THR A 24 14.24 6.65 37.81
CA THR A 24 13.96 5.65 36.77
C THR A 24 12.47 5.35 36.77
N ILE A 25 11.70 6.12 36.00
CA ILE A 25 10.47 5.61 35.44
C ILE A 25 10.93 4.42 34.63
N ALA A 26 10.66 3.20 35.12
CA ALA A 26 10.84 2.01 34.32
C ALA A 26 9.95 2.15 33.10
N THR A 27 10.49 2.73 32.02
CA THR A 27 9.78 2.93 30.77
C THR A 27 9.43 1.53 30.24
N LYS A 28 8.15 1.25 30.08
CA LYS A 28 7.70 0.08 29.35
C LYS A 28 8.48 0.06 28.04
N ALA A 29 9.04 -1.09 27.68
CA ALA A 29 9.71 -1.23 26.40
C ALA A 29 8.70 -0.84 25.31
N GLN A 30 9.07 0.10 24.44
CA GLN A 30 8.19 0.51 23.35
C GLN A 30 7.86 -0.69 22.46
N THR A 31 6.57 -0.94 22.26
CA THR A 31 6.12 -1.93 21.26
C THR A 31 6.53 -1.43 19.87
N PRO A 32 6.98 -2.32 18.97
CA PRO A 32 7.28 -1.94 17.60
C PRO A 32 6.09 -1.25 16.97
N THR A 33 6.28 -0.07 16.41
CA THR A 33 5.25 0.64 15.68
C THR A 33 5.37 0.33 14.18
N GLY A 34 4.23 0.19 13.51
CA GLY A 34 4.16 -0.08 12.08
C GLY A 34 3.26 -1.27 11.76
N LYS A 35 2.88 -1.36 10.49
CA LYS A 35 2.04 -2.45 9.99
C LYS A 35 2.79 -3.78 10.11
N ASN A 36 2.08 -4.83 10.51
CA ASN A 36 2.59 -6.20 10.64
C ASN A 36 3.74 -6.38 11.65
N ARG A 37 3.98 -5.42 12.54
CA ARG A 37 4.96 -5.56 13.63
C ARG A 37 4.29 -6.16 14.86
N LEU A 38 4.99 -7.13 15.47
CA LEU A 38 4.48 -7.91 16.58
C LEU A 38 5.61 -8.15 17.60
N ARG A 39 5.37 -7.91 18.88
CA ARG A 39 6.23 -8.37 19.96
C ARG A 39 5.68 -9.67 20.53
N VAL A 40 6.47 -10.72 20.40
CA VAL A 40 6.19 -12.07 20.90
C VAL A 40 7.06 -12.35 22.09
N ALA A 41 6.53 -12.99 23.14
CA ALA A 41 7.32 -13.44 24.29
C ALA A 41 7.04 -14.90 24.62
N SER A 42 7.99 -15.52 25.33
CA SER A 42 7.84 -16.81 26.00
C SER A 42 8.35 -16.73 27.42
N TYR A 43 7.63 -17.33 28.35
CA TYR A 43 8.01 -17.37 29.75
C TYR A 43 7.55 -18.66 30.46
N ASN A 44 8.47 -19.51 30.81
CA ASN A 44 8.23 -20.59 31.77
C ASN A 44 8.20 -19.97 33.18
N ILE A 45 7.04 -20.04 33.85
CA ILE A 45 6.79 -19.32 35.10
C ILE A 45 6.94 -20.15 36.37
N GLN A 46 7.33 -21.42 36.24
CA GLN A 46 7.44 -22.35 37.40
C GLN A 46 6.22 -22.22 38.35
N HIS A 47 5.01 -22.38 37.81
CA HIS A 47 3.70 -22.16 38.48
C HIS A 47 3.57 -20.84 39.28
N GLY A 48 4.40 -19.84 39.01
CA GLY A 48 4.45 -18.52 39.69
C GLY A 48 5.47 -18.47 40.85
N MET A 49 6.28 -19.50 41.01
CA MET A 49 7.31 -19.61 42.05
C MET A 49 8.59 -18.88 41.59
N GLY A 50 9.08 -17.96 42.40
CA GLY A 50 10.37 -17.31 42.16
C GLY A 50 11.54 -18.08 42.74
N MET A 51 12.76 -17.69 42.36
CA MET A 51 14.01 -18.24 42.92
C MET A 51 14.13 -18.03 44.44
N ASP A 52 13.34 -17.13 45.02
CA ASP A 52 13.19 -16.88 46.44
C ASP A 52 12.24 -17.87 47.16
N GLY A 53 11.68 -18.84 46.43
CA GLY A 53 10.71 -19.81 46.94
C GLY A 53 9.33 -19.23 47.27
N ARG A 54 8.98 -18.03 46.73
CA ARG A 54 7.68 -17.38 46.97
C ARG A 54 6.81 -17.46 45.76
N LEU A 55 5.56 -17.87 45.93
CA LEU A 55 4.51 -17.83 44.93
C LEU A 55 3.97 -16.40 44.77
N ASP A 56 4.12 -15.78 43.60
CA ASP A 56 3.69 -14.39 43.35
C ASP A 56 3.36 -14.14 41.89
N TYR A 57 2.05 -14.16 41.53
CA TYR A 57 1.55 -13.91 40.18
C TYR A 57 1.65 -12.44 39.77
N LEU A 58 1.55 -11.50 40.72
CA LEU A 58 1.70 -10.07 40.43
C LEU A 58 3.13 -9.76 40.00
N ARG A 59 4.12 -10.38 40.63
CA ARG A 59 5.52 -10.28 40.20
C ARG A 59 5.73 -10.80 38.78
N THR A 60 5.15 -11.94 38.44
CA THR A 60 5.17 -12.48 37.08
C THR A 60 4.51 -11.51 36.08
N ALA A 61 3.33 -10.98 36.42
CA ALA A 61 2.64 -9.97 35.62
C ALA A 61 3.48 -8.71 35.42
N GLN A 62 4.14 -8.18 36.44
CA GLN A 62 5.02 -7.02 36.35
C GLN A 62 6.23 -7.24 35.41
N VAL A 63 6.79 -8.44 35.39
CA VAL A 63 7.85 -8.81 34.43
C VAL A 63 7.32 -8.76 33.00
N LEU A 64 6.17 -9.37 32.75
CA LEU A 64 5.53 -9.38 31.43
C LEU A 64 5.04 -7.99 30.99
N GLU A 65 4.55 -7.17 31.92
CA GLU A 65 4.19 -5.76 31.65
C GLU A 65 5.38 -4.92 31.17
N LYS A 66 6.58 -5.13 31.76
CA LYS A 66 7.81 -4.46 31.32
C LYS A 66 8.21 -4.88 29.91
N ILE A 67 8.04 -6.16 29.56
CA ILE A 67 8.26 -6.68 28.20
C ILE A 67 7.26 -6.06 27.24
N ASN A 68 6.01 -5.85 27.66
CA ASN A 68 4.96 -5.21 26.88
C ASN A 68 4.69 -5.94 25.55
N ALA A 69 4.62 -7.29 25.58
CA ALA A 69 4.38 -8.12 24.41
C ALA A 69 2.93 -8.05 23.93
N ASP A 70 2.70 -8.31 22.64
CA ASP A 70 1.35 -8.42 22.07
C ASP A 70 0.74 -9.79 22.36
N VAL A 71 1.60 -10.82 22.42
CA VAL A 71 1.23 -12.21 22.72
C VAL A 71 2.38 -12.90 23.47
N VAL A 72 2.02 -13.74 24.44
CA VAL A 72 2.98 -14.45 25.32
C VAL A 72 2.61 -15.92 25.39
N ALA A 73 3.57 -16.80 25.16
CA ALA A 73 3.51 -18.21 25.53
C ALA A 73 3.93 -18.38 26.99
N VAL A 74 3.11 -19.04 27.78
CA VAL A 74 3.36 -19.27 29.20
C VAL A 74 3.41 -20.76 29.47
N GLN A 75 4.52 -21.25 30.05
CA GLN A 75 4.72 -22.65 30.40
C GLN A 75 4.63 -22.83 31.90
N GLU A 76 4.42 -24.08 32.33
CA GLU A 76 4.30 -24.48 33.73
C GLU A 76 3.19 -23.75 34.48
N VAL A 77 2.01 -23.77 33.93
CA VAL A 77 0.84 -23.05 34.46
C VAL A 77 -0.05 -23.99 35.26
N ASP A 78 -0.19 -23.73 36.55
CA ASP A 78 -1.17 -24.40 37.40
C ASP A 78 -2.56 -23.80 37.25
N SER A 79 -3.58 -24.67 37.31
CA SER A 79 -4.97 -24.28 37.39
C SER A 79 -5.66 -25.08 38.49
N MET A 80 -6.06 -24.42 39.56
CA MET A 80 -6.81 -24.98 40.70
C MET A 80 -6.08 -26.10 41.47
N THR A 81 -4.74 -26.14 41.43
CA THR A 81 -3.95 -27.12 42.22
C THR A 81 -3.89 -26.74 43.69
N ARG A 82 -3.69 -27.74 44.56
CA ARG A 82 -3.54 -27.49 46.03
C ARG A 82 -2.29 -26.70 46.34
N ARG A 83 -1.16 -26.98 45.66
CA ARG A 83 0.11 -26.25 45.90
C ARG A 83 0.00 -24.75 45.60
N THR A 84 -0.94 -24.32 44.75
CA THR A 84 -1.19 -22.91 44.43
C THR A 84 -2.46 -22.35 45.10
N GLY A 85 -2.98 -23.03 46.14
CA GLY A 85 -4.14 -22.60 46.88
C GLY A 85 -5.43 -22.56 46.05
N HIS A 86 -5.60 -23.48 45.09
CA HIS A 86 -6.73 -23.56 44.15
C HIS A 86 -6.90 -22.30 43.31
N THR A 87 -5.80 -21.66 42.91
CA THR A 87 -5.79 -20.48 42.10
C THR A 87 -5.70 -20.83 40.61
N TYR A 88 -6.39 -20.08 39.76
CA TYR A 88 -6.22 -20.12 38.31
C TYR A 88 -5.10 -19.13 37.92
N ALA A 89 -3.85 -19.60 37.95
CA ALA A 89 -2.65 -18.79 37.81
C ALA A 89 -2.63 -17.90 36.54
N LEU A 90 -3.02 -18.45 35.39
CA LEU A 90 -3.05 -17.68 34.12
C LEU A 90 -4.08 -16.53 34.17
N GLY A 91 -5.22 -16.76 34.84
CA GLY A 91 -6.26 -15.75 35.03
C GLY A 91 -5.77 -14.57 35.88
N GLU A 92 -5.12 -14.85 37.02
CA GLU A 92 -4.55 -13.79 37.89
C GLU A 92 -3.55 -12.91 37.14
N ILE A 93 -2.67 -13.52 36.34
CA ILE A 93 -1.69 -12.79 35.53
C ILE A 93 -2.41 -11.98 34.44
N ALA A 94 -3.40 -12.59 33.76
CA ALA A 94 -4.16 -11.92 32.69
C ALA A 94 -4.93 -10.69 33.21
N ASP A 95 -5.58 -10.83 34.35
CA ASP A 95 -6.36 -9.74 34.97
C ASP A 95 -5.46 -8.57 35.35
N ALA A 96 -4.29 -8.86 35.97
CA ALA A 96 -3.31 -7.84 36.31
C ALA A 96 -2.80 -7.08 35.07
N MET A 97 -2.59 -7.78 33.95
CA MET A 97 -2.09 -7.21 32.69
C MET A 97 -3.20 -6.65 31.78
N ARG A 98 -4.48 -6.93 32.05
CA ARG A 98 -5.63 -6.69 31.17
C ARG A 98 -5.47 -7.38 29.81
N TYR A 99 -5.05 -8.65 29.83
CA TYR A 99 -4.89 -9.50 28.66
C TYR A 99 -5.97 -10.59 28.63
N TYR A 100 -6.18 -11.16 27.47
CA TYR A 100 -6.98 -12.37 27.32
C TYR A 100 -6.14 -13.59 27.66
N ALA A 101 -6.70 -14.50 28.45
CA ALA A 101 -6.08 -15.78 28.82
C ALA A 101 -6.68 -16.93 28.02
N SER A 102 -5.83 -17.82 27.51
CA SER A 102 -6.22 -19.07 26.90
C SER A 102 -5.35 -20.19 27.45
N TYR A 103 -5.96 -21.18 28.10
CA TYR A 103 -5.27 -22.26 28.83
C TYR A 103 -5.43 -23.61 28.13
N ALA A 104 -4.41 -24.46 28.18
CA ALA A 104 -4.45 -25.86 27.80
C ALA A 104 -3.82 -26.73 28.90
N ALA A 105 -4.60 -27.64 29.45
CA ALA A 105 -4.10 -28.63 30.38
C ALA A 105 -3.27 -29.70 29.64
N ALA A 106 -2.14 -30.07 30.21
CA ALA A 106 -1.34 -31.22 29.79
C ALA A 106 -1.66 -32.44 30.64
N ILE A 107 -1.73 -32.27 31.96
CA ILE A 107 -2.03 -33.35 32.93
C ILE A 107 -3.01 -32.86 34.01
N ASP A 108 -3.69 -33.83 34.65
CA ASP A 108 -4.32 -33.62 35.96
C ASP A 108 -3.21 -33.70 37.03
N PHE A 109 -3.16 -32.73 37.90
CA PHE A 109 -2.07 -32.61 38.87
C PHE A 109 -2.55 -31.98 40.18
N ASP A 110 -2.18 -32.57 41.31
CA ASP A 110 -2.38 -32.04 42.65
C ASP A 110 -3.81 -31.51 42.92
N GLY A 111 -4.83 -32.25 42.46
CA GLY A 111 -6.25 -31.90 42.62
C GLY A 111 -6.77 -30.83 41.68
N GLY A 112 -5.97 -30.34 40.79
CA GLY A 112 -6.27 -29.40 39.71
C GLY A 112 -5.66 -29.86 38.39
N ARG A 113 -5.14 -28.92 37.60
CA ARG A 113 -4.48 -29.17 36.31
C ARG A 113 -3.20 -28.40 36.18
N TYR A 114 -2.26 -28.96 35.40
CA TYR A 114 -1.00 -28.35 35.04
C TYR A 114 -0.84 -28.34 33.51
N GLY A 115 -0.31 -27.27 32.95
CA GLY A 115 -0.17 -27.15 31.51
C GLY A 115 0.47 -25.84 31.04
N ILE A 116 -0.07 -25.31 29.99
CA ILE A 116 0.45 -24.13 29.29
C ILE A 116 -0.65 -23.11 28.99
N GLY A 117 -0.26 -21.88 28.64
CA GLY A 117 -1.19 -20.84 28.29
C GLY A 117 -0.70 -19.85 27.27
N ILE A 118 -1.65 -19.08 26.76
CA ILE A 118 -1.39 -17.88 25.94
C ILE A 118 -2.02 -16.69 26.65
N LEU A 119 -1.24 -15.62 26.81
CA LEU A 119 -1.73 -14.29 27.16
C LEU A 119 -1.65 -13.40 25.92
N SER A 120 -2.71 -12.63 25.62
CA SER A 120 -2.74 -11.79 24.44
C SER A 120 -3.51 -10.48 24.64
N ARG A 121 -3.05 -9.39 23.98
CA ARG A 121 -3.77 -8.11 23.98
C ARG A 121 -5.07 -8.17 23.19
N GLN A 122 -5.06 -8.93 22.09
CA GLN A 122 -6.22 -9.11 21.24
C GLN A 122 -6.94 -10.41 21.61
N ARG A 123 -8.27 -10.38 21.52
CA ARG A 123 -9.07 -11.59 21.69
C ARG A 123 -8.80 -12.54 20.53
N PRO A 124 -8.42 -13.80 20.77
CA PRO A 124 -8.31 -14.81 19.72
C PRO A 124 -9.64 -15.03 19.00
N LEU A 125 -9.59 -15.22 17.68
CA LEU A 125 -10.75 -15.59 16.86
C LEU A 125 -11.13 -17.06 17.06
N ARG A 126 -10.12 -17.90 17.23
CA ARG A 126 -10.25 -19.35 17.43
C ARG A 126 -9.12 -19.87 18.31
N ILE A 127 -9.42 -20.90 19.11
CA ILE A 127 -8.44 -21.63 19.93
C ILE A 127 -8.55 -23.11 19.58
N GLU A 128 -7.40 -23.73 19.34
CA GLU A 128 -7.25 -25.18 19.19
C GLU A 128 -6.28 -25.71 20.25
N ARG A 129 -6.53 -26.92 20.77
CA ARG A 129 -5.70 -27.58 21.76
C ARG A 129 -5.46 -29.00 21.33
N ARG A 130 -4.22 -29.47 21.42
CA ARG A 130 -3.86 -30.88 21.18
C ARG A 130 -2.90 -31.38 22.23
N THR A 131 -2.98 -32.65 22.54
CA THR A 131 -1.95 -33.34 23.33
C THR A 131 -0.72 -33.59 22.47
N LEU A 132 0.44 -33.52 23.08
CA LEU A 132 1.72 -33.85 22.47
C LEU A 132 2.37 -35.04 23.21
N PRO A 133 3.25 -35.81 22.56
CA PRO A 133 4.02 -36.86 23.18
C PRO A 133 4.86 -36.38 24.38
N GLY A 134 4.92 -37.19 25.42
CA GLY A 134 5.72 -36.96 26.59
C GLY A 134 5.62 -38.19 27.48
N ARG A 135 6.65 -39.09 27.46
CA ARG A 135 6.65 -40.36 28.24
C ARG A 135 6.88 -40.11 29.71
N GLU A 136 7.59 -39.07 30.06
CA GLU A 136 7.80 -38.65 31.43
C GLU A 136 6.59 -37.87 31.97
N GLU A 137 5.98 -37.03 31.13
CA GLU A 137 4.84 -36.22 31.44
C GLU A 137 4.13 -35.83 30.12
N ALA A 138 2.84 -36.04 30.04
CA ALA A 138 2.09 -35.66 28.83
C ALA A 138 2.23 -34.14 28.55
N ARG A 139 2.40 -33.79 27.30
CA ARG A 139 2.60 -32.42 26.84
C ARG A 139 1.38 -31.91 26.06
N ALA A 140 1.34 -30.62 25.84
CA ALA A 140 0.26 -29.98 25.10
C ALA A 140 0.79 -28.88 24.19
N ILE A 141 -0.01 -28.59 23.15
CA ILE A 141 0.10 -27.38 22.35
C ILE A 141 -1.25 -26.65 22.37
N ILE A 142 -1.21 -25.34 22.51
CA ILE A 142 -2.35 -24.47 22.33
C ILE A 142 -2.08 -23.53 21.17
N VAL A 143 -3.03 -23.41 20.24
CA VAL A 143 -2.92 -22.59 19.04
C VAL A 143 -4.05 -21.57 19.03
N ALA A 144 -3.69 -20.30 18.99
CA ALA A 144 -4.60 -19.16 18.92
C ALA A 144 -4.55 -18.51 17.54
N GLU A 145 -5.68 -18.42 16.87
CA GLU A 145 -5.80 -17.69 15.61
C GLU A 145 -6.21 -16.25 15.88
N PHE A 146 -5.44 -15.30 15.35
CA PHE A 146 -5.72 -13.87 15.36
C PHE A 146 -6.09 -13.38 13.94
N LYS A 147 -6.39 -12.08 13.80
CA LYS A 147 -6.75 -11.52 12.51
C LYS A 147 -5.66 -11.74 11.45
N ASP A 148 -4.41 -11.47 11.77
CA ASP A 148 -3.30 -11.39 10.81
C ASP A 148 -2.25 -12.49 10.98
N TYR A 149 -2.31 -13.30 12.04
CA TYR A 149 -1.37 -14.39 12.33
C TYR A 149 -2.00 -15.50 13.17
N VAL A 150 -1.28 -16.60 13.31
CA VAL A 150 -1.56 -17.72 14.23
C VAL A 150 -0.41 -17.84 15.20
N PHE A 151 -0.71 -18.00 16.48
CA PHE A 151 0.28 -18.15 17.54
C PHE A 151 0.08 -19.45 18.31
N ALA A 152 1.16 -20.23 18.43
CA ALA A 152 1.18 -21.48 19.18
C ALA A 152 2.08 -21.37 20.41
N ALA A 153 1.63 -21.90 21.54
CA ALA A 153 2.42 -22.06 22.75
C ALA A 153 2.58 -23.55 23.07
N THR A 154 3.79 -23.94 23.52
CA THR A 154 4.10 -25.32 23.89
C THR A 154 5.10 -25.38 25.03
N HIS A 155 5.22 -26.56 25.66
CA HIS A 155 6.28 -26.99 26.53
C HIS A 155 6.58 -28.45 26.17
N LEU A 156 7.75 -28.70 25.56
CA LEU A 156 8.08 -30.02 25.01
C LEU A 156 8.68 -30.97 26.03
N SER A 157 8.72 -32.26 25.69
CA SER A 157 9.27 -33.34 26.49
C SER A 157 10.79 -33.20 26.71
N LEU A 158 11.32 -33.72 27.81
CA LEU A 158 12.75 -33.87 28.05
C LEU A 158 13.38 -34.93 27.14
N THR A 159 12.54 -35.83 26.57
CA THR A 159 12.99 -36.94 25.71
C THR A 159 13.01 -36.49 24.24
N GLU A 160 14.15 -36.69 23.56
CA GLU A 160 14.35 -36.23 22.16
C GLU A 160 13.35 -36.86 21.18
N GLU A 161 13.08 -38.18 21.29
CA GLU A 161 12.13 -38.88 20.42
C GLU A 161 10.72 -38.28 20.52
N ASP A 162 10.27 -37.92 21.73
CA ASP A 162 8.98 -37.30 21.96
C ASP A 162 8.94 -35.86 21.39
N ARG A 163 10.06 -35.10 21.50
CA ARG A 163 10.20 -33.79 20.84
C ARG A 163 10.09 -33.90 19.32
N MET A 164 10.77 -34.90 18.73
CA MET A 164 10.71 -35.16 17.28
C MET A 164 9.30 -35.51 16.82
N ALA A 165 8.58 -36.36 17.55
CA ALA A 165 7.19 -36.68 17.28
C ALA A 165 6.28 -35.46 17.43
N SER A 166 6.53 -34.60 18.42
CA SER A 166 5.82 -33.34 18.63
C SER A 166 6.08 -32.37 17.46
N LEU A 167 7.32 -32.27 16.95
CA LEU A 167 7.67 -31.43 15.82
C LEU A 167 6.88 -31.80 14.56
N ALA A 168 6.67 -33.09 14.31
CA ALA A 168 5.87 -33.54 13.18
C ALA A 168 4.42 -33.04 13.27
N ILE A 169 3.79 -33.10 14.46
CA ILE A 169 2.45 -32.59 14.72
C ILE A 169 2.41 -31.06 14.56
N ILE A 170 3.38 -30.35 15.11
CA ILE A 170 3.49 -28.88 15.05
C ILE A 170 3.64 -28.44 13.59
N THR A 171 4.49 -29.10 12.81
CA THR A 171 4.73 -28.79 11.40
C THR A 171 3.47 -29.04 10.56
N GLU A 172 2.71 -30.11 10.84
CA GLU A 172 1.42 -30.36 10.20
C GLU A 172 0.41 -29.21 10.46
N MET A 173 0.29 -28.78 11.73
CA MET A 173 -0.59 -27.67 12.11
C MET A 173 -0.16 -26.36 11.45
N ALA A 174 1.15 -26.08 11.42
CA ALA A 174 1.71 -24.90 10.77
C ALA A 174 1.46 -24.91 9.26
N ARG A 175 1.66 -26.04 8.60
CA ARG A 175 1.41 -26.23 7.15
C ARG A 175 -0.05 -26.03 6.77
N ALA A 176 -0.99 -26.39 7.65
CA ALA A 176 -2.42 -26.18 7.44
C ALA A 176 -2.85 -24.72 7.61
N SER A 177 -2.00 -23.87 8.20
CA SER A 177 -2.30 -22.45 8.42
C SER A 177 -2.25 -21.65 7.12
N ARG A 178 -3.24 -20.76 6.94
CA ARG A 178 -3.28 -19.78 5.84
C ARG A 178 -2.70 -18.42 6.22
N LYS A 179 -2.25 -18.29 7.45
CA LYS A 179 -1.67 -17.05 8.02
C LYS A 179 -0.26 -17.37 8.53
N PRO A 180 0.61 -16.37 8.69
CA PRO A 180 1.89 -16.56 9.34
C PRO A 180 1.72 -17.32 10.66
N PHE A 181 2.46 -18.42 10.84
CA PHE A 181 2.38 -19.27 12.02
C PHE A 181 3.64 -19.09 12.86
N ILE A 182 3.45 -18.69 14.11
CA ILE A 182 4.51 -18.45 15.08
C ILE A 182 4.33 -19.44 16.23
N ILE A 183 5.41 -20.05 16.66
CA ILE A 183 5.45 -20.89 17.86
C ILE A 183 6.44 -20.32 18.86
N ALA A 184 6.08 -20.36 20.14
CA ALA A 184 6.97 -20.02 21.25
C ALA A 184 6.79 -21.00 22.40
N GLY A 185 7.87 -21.22 23.15
CA GLY A 185 7.82 -22.10 24.32
C GLY A 185 9.18 -22.57 24.78
N ASP A 186 9.16 -23.34 25.84
CA ASP A 186 10.27 -24.13 26.33
C ASP A 186 10.35 -25.41 25.49
N MET A 187 11.38 -25.49 24.66
CA MET A 187 11.61 -26.62 23.75
C MET A 187 12.43 -27.74 24.40
N ASN A 188 12.94 -27.53 25.61
CA ASN A 188 13.82 -28.49 26.33
C ASN A 188 14.98 -29.02 25.45
N ALA A 189 15.53 -28.16 24.60
CA ALA A 189 16.60 -28.52 23.66
C ALA A 189 17.54 -27.35 23.47
N GLU A 190 18.85 -27.60 23.45
CA GLU A 190 19.86 -26.58 23.25
C GLU A 190 20.18 -26.36 21.76
N PRO A 191 20.72 -25.17 21.39
CA PRO A 191 21.23 -24.92 20.06
C PRO A 191 22.27 -25.98 19.66
N GLY A 192 22.18 -26.48 18.42
CA GLY A 192 23.04 -27.52 17.89
C GLY A 192 22.60 -28.96 18.23
N SER A 193 21.49 -29.15 18.98
CA SER A 193 20.86 -30.47 19.13
C SER A 193 20.20 -30.92 17.80
N THR A 194 19.99 -32.25 17.66
CA THR A 194 19.30 -32.84 16.52
C THR A 194 17.91 -32.21 16.35
N PHE A 195 17.19 -32.03 17.45
CA PHE A 195 15.85 -31.45 17.44
C PHE A 195 15.83 -30.01 16.89
N ILE A 196 16.74 -29.15 17.38
CA ILE A 196 16.80 -27.76 16.88
C ILE A 196 17.21 -27.73 15.40
N GLY A 197 18.14 -28.60 14.97
CA GLY A 197 18.50 -28.72 13.54
C GLY A 197 17.32 -29.16 12.65
N GLU A 198 16.45 -30.04 13.13
CA GLU A 198 15.23 -30.43 12.41
C GLU A 198 14.16 -29.31 12.43
N LEU A 199 14.00 -28.63 13.58
CA LEU A 199 13.11 -27.46 13.67
C LEU A 199 13.49 -26.38 12.67
N GLU A 200 14.78 -26.08 12.54
CA GLU A 200 15.30 -25.05 11.64
C GLU A 200 15.08 -25.36 10.14
N LYS A 201 14.78 -26.61 9.77
CA LYS A 201 14.41 -26.92 8.38
C LYS A 201 13.09 -26.25 7.97
N ASP A 202 12.09 -26.29 8.87
CA ASP A 202 10.75 -25.81 8.60
C ASP A 202 10.43 -24.46 9.28
N PHE A 203 11.23 -24.04 10.27
CA PHE A 203 11.03 -22.82 11.04
C PHE A 203 12.25 -21.91 11.01
N HIS A 204 12.01 -20.61 11.06
CA HIS A 204 13.03 -19.58 11.27
C HIS A 204 13.01 -19.18 12.75
N ILE A 205 14.14 -19.35 13.45
CA ILE A 205 14.25 -18.94 14.86
C ILE A 205 14.35 -17.41 14.93
N CYS A 206 13.37 -16.79 15.59
CA CYS A 206 13.26 -15.36 15.78
C CYS A 206 13.87 -14.89 17.11
N SER A 207 13.99 -15.77 18.10
CA SER A 207 14.60 -15.46 19.39
C SER A 207 16.12 -15.44 19.29
N LYS A 208 16.75 -14.76 20.25
CA LYS A 208 18.20 -14.82 20.41
C LYS A 208 18.58 -16.16 21.02
N ASN A 209 19.57 -16.87 20.45
CA ASN A 209 20.13 -18.08 21.02
C ASN A 209 20.99 -17.72 22.26
N ALA A 210 20.34 -17.35 23.34
CA ALA A 210 20.96 -16.95 24.58
C ALA A 210 20.37 -17.71 25.75
N LYS A 211 21.20 -18.00 26.74
CA LYS A 211 20.85 -18.82 27.88
C LYS A 211 19.72 -18.20 28.71
N SER A 212 18.69 -18.98 29.00
CA SER A 212 17.49 -18.58 29.76
C SER A 212 17.35 -19.33 31.09
N TRP A 213 18.03 -20.49 31.26
CA TRP A 213 17.92 -21.33 32.44
C TRP A 213 19.30 -21.75 33.00
N PRO A 214 19.47 -21.89 34.35
CA PRO A 214 18.58 -21.35 35.38
C PRO A 214 18.69 -19.82 35.49
N ALA A 215 17.65 -19.17 36.04
CA ALA A 215 17.50 -17.70 35.98
C ALA A 215 18.57 -16.93 36.73
N ASP A 216 19.12 -17.46 37.82
CA ASP A 216 20.19 -16.84 38.62
C ASP A 216 21.55 -16.90 37.93
N SER A 217 21.88 -18.03 37.26
CA SER A 217 23.14 -18.27 36.58
C SER A 217 22.92 -19.05 35.28
N PRO A 218 22.43 -18.40 34.19
CA PRO A 218 22.00 -19.11 32.98
C PRO A 218 23.09 -19.96 32.33
N GLN A 219 22.79 -21.23 32.13
CA GLN A 219 23.68 -22.25 31.58
C GLN A 219 23.17 -22.80 30.24
N ALA A 220 21.85 -22.94 30.09
CA ALA A 220 21.19 -23.53 28.92
C ALA A 220 20.25 -22.53 28.19
N CYS A 221 20.14 -22.67 26.87
CA CYS A 221 19.16 -21.99 26.04
C CYS A 221 18.05 -23.00 25.69
N LEU A 222 16.90 -22.90 26.35
CA LEU A 222 15.79 -23.85 26.23
C LEU A 222 14.53 -23.21 25.61
N ASP A 223 14.40 -21.88 25.71
CA ASP A 223 13.23 -21.13 25.30
C ASP A 223 13.43 -20.52 23.93
N TYR A 224 12.44 -20.71 23.03
CA TYR A 224 12.51 -20.26 21.65
C TYR A 224 11.23 -19.58 21.18
N ILE A 225 11.39 -18.69 20.21
CA ILE A 225 10.34 -18.11 19.38
C ILE A 225 10.74 -18.39 17.94
N ALA A 226 9.86 -19.03 17.17
CA ALA A 226 10.14 -19.41 15.79
C ALA A 226 8.93 -19.17 14.87
N ALA A 227 9.16 -18.84 13.60
CA ALA A 227 8.16 -18.63 12.58
C ALA A 227 8.25 -19.69 11.48
N TYR A 228 7.13 -20.28 11.10
CA TYR A 228 7.07 -21.32 10.08
C TYR A 228 7.37 -20.77 8.67
N LYS A 229 8.26 -21.44 7.94
CA LYS A 229 8.69 -21.09 6.58
C LYS A 229 7.68 -21.48 5.51
N SER A 230 6.42 -21.08 5.65
CA SER A 230 5.28 -21.56 4.86
C SER A 230 5.15 -20.95 3.46
N TYR A 231 6.19 -20.39 2.94
CA TYR A 231 6.10 -19.79 1.62
C TYR A 231 6.42 -20.88 0.60
N GLY A 232 5.35 -21.26 -0.12
CA GLY A 232 5.37 -22.34 -1.07
C GLY A 232 6.59 -22.30 -1.97
N ASP A 233 6.86 -23.37 -2.68
CA ASP A 233 8.03 -23.56 -3.54
C ASP A 233 8.41 -22.26 -4.27
N VAL A 234 9.24 -21.44 -3.65
CA VAL A 234 9.91 -20.34 -4.30
C VAL A 234 10.87 -20.99 -5.28
N LYS A 235 10.35 -21.33 -6.45
CA LYS A 235 11.20 -21.75 -7.56
C LYS A 235 12.18 -20.62 -7.76
N ARG A 236 13.45 -20.90 -7.47
CA ARG A 236 14.54 -20.01 -7.83
C ARG A 236 14.36 -19.68 -9.32
N PRO A 237 14.49 -18.42 -9.73
CA PRO A 237 14.55 -18.09 -11.14
C PRO A 237 15.49 -19.08 -11.84
N GLY A 238 15.12 -19.58 -13.02
CA GLY A 238 15.99 -20.47 -13.79
C GLY A 238 17.36 -19.83 -14.01
N ALA A 239 18.38 -20.63 -14.22
CA ALA A 239 19.75 -20.14 -14.45
C ALA A 239 19.86 -19.15 -15.62
N ASP A 240 18.88 -19.14 -16.51
CA ASP A 240 18.78 -18.28 -17.70
C ASP A 240 18.02 -16.96 -17.45
N ASP A 241 17.51 -16.71 -16.23
CA ASP A 241 16.92 -15.42 -15.88
C ASP A 241 18.06 -14.41 -15.70
N GLU A 242 18.09 -13.33 -16.49
CA GLU A 242 19.09 -12.25 -16.39
C GLU A 242 19.22 -11.70 -14.95
N TRP A 243 18.19 -11.93 -14.14
CA TRP A 243 18.11 -11.56 -12.72
C TRP A 243 18.62 -12.66 -11.78
N ALA A 244 18.86 -13.87 -12.23
CA ALA A 244 19.34 -14.99 -11.38
C ALA A 244 20.67 -14.65 -10.70
N ASN A 245 21.53 -13.90 -11.37
CA ASN A 245 22.83 -13.46 -10.83
C ASN A 245 22.70 -12.34 -9.77
N TYR A 246 21.53 -11.66 -9.69
CA TYR A 246 21.30 -10.60 -8.71
C TYR A 246 20.70 -11.13 -7.41
N ARG A 247 20.35 -12.42 -7.32
CA ARG A 247 19.60 -12.90 -6.18
C ARG A 247 19.45 -14.36 -5.86
N PRO A 248 19.51 -14.65 -4.59
CA PRO A 248 18.58 -15.57 -3.94
C PRO A 248 17.51 -14.78 -3.17
N TYR A 249 16.35 -14.52 -3.75
CA TYR A 249 15.22 -14.09 -2.92
C TYR A 249 14.55 -15.32 -2.36
N VAL A 250 15.02 -15.74 -1.22
CA VAL A 250 14.24 -16.56 -0.32
C VAL A 250 13.46 -15.58 0.53
N GLY A 251 12.14 -15.55 0.38
CA GLY A 251 11.30 -14.76 1.24
C GLY A 251 11.42 -15.25 2.69
N GLU A 252 11.41 -14.33 3.62
CA GLU A 252 11.52 -14.61 5.03
C GLU A 252 10.14 -14.78 5.66
N PRO A 253 9.93 -15.80 6.53
CA PRO A 253 8.65 -15.99 7.22
C PRO A 253 8.40 -14.90 8.27
N ALA A 254 9.45 -14.30 8.79
CA ALA A 254 9.45 -13.14 9.68
C ALA A 254 10.85 -12.54 9.72
N VAL A 255 10.93 -11.23 9.94
CA VAL A 255 12.20 -10.54 10.19
C VAL A 255 12.28 -10.17 11.66
N THR A 256 13.34 -10.62 12.34
CA THR A 256 13.61 -10.22 13.72
C THR A 256 14.32 -8.87 13.75
N LEU A 257 13.66 -7.87 14.32
CA LEU A 257 14.25 -6.53 14.51
C LEU A 257 15.05 -6.43 15.81
N ASN A 258 14.61 -7.15 16.84
CA ASN A 258 15.23 -7.18 18.16
C ASN A 258 14.84 -8.47 18.87
N ALA A 259 15.76 -9.07 19.61
CA ALA A 259 15.48 -10.23 20.45
C ALA A 259 16.27 -10.12 21.76
N GLN A 260 15.65 -10.42 22.89
CA GLN A 260 16.22 -10.25 24.22
C GLN A 260 15.86 -11.41 25.13
N VAL A 261 16.76 -11.69 26.09
CA VAL A 261 16.50 -12.46 27.30
C VAL A 261 16.47 -11.49 28.47
N VAL A 262 15.37 -11.47 29.22
CA VAL A 262 15.16 -10.49 30.29
C VAL A 262 15.66 -11.00 31.61
N ASN A 263 16.59 -10.27 32.24
CA ASN A 263 17.14 -10.65 33.53
C ASN A 263 16.10 -10.48 34.65
N THR A 264 15.67 -11.59 35.23
CA THR A 264 14.77 -11.64 36.39
C THR A 264 14.94 -12.97 37.12
N GLN A 265 14.56 -13.01 38.39
CA GLN A 265 14.49 -14.21 39.23
C GLN A 265 13.04 -14.51 39.69
N ALA A 266 12.07 -13.98 38.94
CA ALA A 266 10.66 -14.21 39.22
C ALA A 266 10.19 -15.63 38.83
N SER A 267 11.01 -16.42 38.18
CA SER A 267 10.93 -17.86 37.91
C SER A 267 12.35 -18.43 37.86
N ASP A 268 12.50 -19.74 37.72
CA ASP A 268 13.76 -20.39 37.42
C ASP A 268 14.19 -20.28 35.95
N HIS A 269 13.30 -19.82 35.07
CA HIS A 269 13.60 -19.37 33.70
C HIS A 269 13.60 -17.84 33.59
N ARG A 270 14.37 -17.32 32.64
CA ARG A 270 14.31 -15.94 32.19
C ARG A 270 13.38 -15.83 30.99
N PRO A 271 12.41 -14.90 30.97
CA PRO A 271 11.57 -14.73 29.81
C PRO A 271 12.39 -14.20 28.63
N ILE A 272 11.98 -14.63 27.44
CA ILE A 272 12.51 -14.15 26.16
C ILE A 272 11.44 -13.38 25.40
N TYR A 273 11.87 -12.42 24.58
CA TYR A 273 10.97 -11.81 23.61
C TYR A 273 11.68 -11.49 22.29
N ALA A 274 10.91 -11.39 21.24
CA ALA A 274 11.35 -10.93 19.93
C ALA A 274 10.37 -9.90 19.34
N ASP A 275 10.93 -8.84 18.75
CA ASP A 275 10.21 -7.90 17.90
C ASP A 275 10.35 -8.38 16.46
N ILE A 276 9.25 -8.79 15.85
CA ILE A 276 9.23 -9.38 14.52
C ILE A 276 8.35 -8.57 13.55
N VAL A 277 8.70 -8.63 12.28
CA VAL A 277 7.86 -8.14 11.17
C VAL A 277 7.37 -9.36 10.41
N LEU A 278 6.05 -9.49 10.29
CA LEU A 278 5.41 -10.55 9.52
C LEU A 278 5.12 -10.09 8.10
N PRO A 279 5.21 -10.97 7.11
CA PRO A 279 4.85 -10.63 5.73
C PRO A 279 3.35 -10.39 5.59
N THR A 280 3.00 -9.46 4.71
CA THR A 280 1.63 -9.27 4.25
C THR A 280 1.19 -10.48 3.43
N PRO A 281 -0.02 -11.02 3.65
CA PRO A 281 -0.53 -12.10 2.80
C PRO A 281 -0.47 -11.72 1.32
N THR A 282 0.02 -12.61 0.47
CA THR A 282 0.28 -12.34 -0.96
C THR A 282 -0.93 -11.75 -1.68
N ALA A 283 -2.13 -12.27 -1.41
CA ALA A 283 -3.38 -11.78 -2.00
C ALA A 283 -3.73 -10.32 -1.62
N GLN A 284 -3.09 -9.77 -0.60
CA GLN A 284 -3.33 -8.41 -0.09
C GLN A 284 -2.22 -7.42 -0.50
N LEU A 285 -1.20 -7.86 -1.24
CA LEU A 285 -0.07 -7.00 -1.62
C LEU A 285 -0.48 -5.88 -2.59
N LEU A 286 -1.47 -6.11 -3.44
CA LEU A 286 -2.02 -5.12 -4.36
C LEU A 286 -3.37 -4.64 -3.83
N THR A 287 -3.56 -3.33 -3.70
CA THR A 287 -4.81 -2.75 -3.18
C THR A 287 -5.75 -2.28 -4.29
N THR A 288 -5.22 -2.01 -5.48
CA THR A 288 -5.99 -1.50 -6.63
C THR A 288 -5.68 -2.31 -7.88
N GLN A 289 -6.59 -2.30 -8.85
CA GLN A 289 -6.25 -2.73 -10.21
C GLN A 289 -5.19 -1.79 -10.78
N PRO A 290 -4.30 -2.26 -11.68
CA PRO A 290 -3.43 -1.36 -12.41
C PRO A 290 -4.24 -0.49 -13.38
N TYR A 291 -3.73 0.68 -13.71
CA TYR A 291 -4.27 1.51 -14.78
C TYR A 291 -3.15 2.11 -15.64
N LEU A 292 -3.47 2.37 -16.90
CA LEU A 292 -2.52 2.81 -17.90
C LEU A 292 -2.59 4.33 -18.06
N GLN A 293 -1.42 4.98 -18.16
CA GLN A 293 -1.29 6.40 -18.45
C GLN A 293 -0.17 6.69 -19.44
N LEU A 294 -0.09 7.93 -19.91
CA LEU A 294 0.99 8.44 -20.76
C LEU A 294 1.28 7.57 -21.98
N ALA A 295 0.21 7.07 -22.60
CA ALA A 295 0.33 6.29 -23.82
C ALA A 295 0.99 7.08 -24.94
N THR A 296 2.06 6.53 -25.51
CA THR A 296 2.70 7.01 -26.74
C THR A 296 2.86 5.86 -27.74
N ARG A 297 3.34 6.15 -28.91
CA ARG A 297 3.63 5.10 -29.90
C ARG A 297 4.65 4.07 -29.44
N THR A 298 5.53 4.45 -28.50
CA THR A 298 6.69 3.65 -28.08
C THR A 298 6.81 3.47 -26.58
N SER A 299 5.82 3.94 -25.81
CA SER A 299 5.82 3.78 -24.35
C SER A 299 4.40 3.76 -23.75
N MET A 300 4.31 3.20 -22.55
CA MET A 300 3.10 3.15 -21.73
C MET A 300 3.52 3.15 -20.26
N ASN A 301 2.84 3.91 -19.42
CA ASN A 301 3.03 3.83 -17.97
C ASN A 301 1.96 2.93 -17.34
N VAL A 302 2.38 2.04 -16.47
CA VAL A 302 1.51 1.20 -15.64
C VAL A 302 1.56 1.73 -14.22
N MET A 303 0.42 2.17 -13.72
CA MET A 303 0.25 2.73 -12.38
C MET A 303 -0.60 1.80 -11.53
N PHE A 304 -0.24 1.64 -10.26
CA PHE A 304 -0.96 0.79 -9.30
C PHE A 304 -0.54 1.10 -7.88
N GLN A 305 -1.42 0.76 -6.91
CA GLN A 305 -1.14 0.91 -5.48
C GLN A 305 -0.93 -0.44 -4.82
N THR A 306 0.10 -0.50 -3.96
CA THR A 306 0.37 -1.65 -3.10
C THR A 306 -0.06 -1.39 -1.66
N ASN A 307 -0.22 -2.46 -0.89
CA ASN A 307 -0.54 -2.41 0.54
C ASN A 307 0.69 -2.19 1.43
N CYS A 308 1.88 -2.31 0.85
CA CYS A 308 3.17 -2.23 1.52
C CYS A 308 4.22 -1.69 0.55
N VAL A 309 5.33 -1.24 1.05
CA VAL A 309 6.50 -0.94 0.22
C VAL A 309 7.01 -2.26 -0.38
N GLY A 310 7.24 -2.28 -1.68
CA GLY A 310 7.58 -3.50 -2.41
C GLY A 310 8.64 -3.31 -3.47
N HIS A 311 9.30 -4.41 -3.80
CA HIS A 311 10.00 -4.61 -5.05
C HIS A 311 8.93 -4.90 -6.10
N CYS A 312 8.72 -3.94 -7.01
CA CYS A 312 7.65 -3.98 -7.98
C CYS A 312 8.21 -3.98 -9.40
N TRP A 313 7.65 -4.82 -10.26
CA TRP A 313 8.01 -4.85 -11.68
C TRP A 313 6.81 -5.22 -12.53
N ILE A 314 6.93 -4.92 -13.82
CA ILE A 314 5.97 -5.36 -14.83
C ILE A 314 6.64 -6.42 -15.71
N GLU A 315 5.99 -7.56 -15.86
CA GLU A 315 6.33 -8.53 -16.90
C GLU A 315 5.45 -8.24 -18.13
N TYR A 316 6.06 -8.03 -19.29
CA TYR A 316 5.33 -7.63 -20.50
C TYR A 316 5.97 -8.16 -21.78
N GLY A 317 5.15 -8.35 -22.81
CA GLY A 317 5.58 -8.86 -24.11
C GLY A 317 4.45 -8.81 -25.14
N THR A 318 4.75 -9.22 -26.37
CA THR A 318 3.72 -9.40 -27.42
C THR A 318 2.97 -10.71 -27.27
N ASP A 319 3.44 -11.58 -26.41
CA ASP A 319 2.77 -12.79 -25.93
C ASP A 319 3.00 -12.96 -24.42
N THR A 320 2.36 -13.95 -23.79
CA THR A 320 2.43 -14.20 -22.35
C THR A 320 3.53 -15.17 -21.92
N LEU A 321 4.27 -15.76 -22.86
CA LEU A 321 5.32 -16.75 -22.60
C LEU A 321 6.70 -16.10 -22.62
N ASN A 322 6.95 -15.19 -23.58
CA ASN A 322 8.24 -14.53 -23.78
C ASN A 322 8.17 -13.08 -23.26
N THR A 323 8.11 -12.94 -21.95
CA THR A 323 8.03 -11.63 -21.31
C THR A 323 9.40 -11.10 -20.93
N ARG A 324 9.55 -9.78 -20.99
CA ARG A 324 10.65 -9.02 -20.39
C ARG A 324 10.14 -8.22 -19.20
N ARG A 325 11.07 -7.66 -18.40
CA ARG A 325 10.73 -6.93 -17.18
C ARG A 325 11.00 -5.44 -17.32
N ALA A 326 10.12 -4.63 -16.74
CA ALA A 326 10.33 -3.21 -16.51
C ALA A 326 10.22 -2.90 -15.01
N ARG A 327 11.03 -1.95 -14.55
CA ARG A 327 11.06 -1.44 -13.17
C ARG A 327 11.11 0.09 -13.18
N ALA A 328 10.67 0.72 -12.11
CA ALA A 328 10.91 2.14 -11.91
C ALA A 328 12.33 2.33 -11.36
N LEU A 329 13.20 2.96 -12.12
CA LEU A 329 14.58 3.25 -11.73
C LEU A 329 14.82 4.76 -11.73
N MET A 330 15.52 5.26 -10.71
CA MET A 330 16.01 6.62 -10.61
C MET A 330 17.49 6.57 -10.26
N ASP A 331 18.34 7.11 -11.12
CA ASP A 331 19.81 7.12 -10.94
C ASP A 331 20.41 5.75 -10.62
N GLY A 332 19.88 4.68 -11.24
CA GLY A 332 20.31 3.31 -11.04
C GLY A 332 19.75 2.61 -9.82
N GLN A 333 18.94 3.28 -9.02
CA GLN A 333 18.25 2.71 -7.85
C GLN A 333 16.78 2.45 -8.17
N GLU A 334 16.24 1.32 -7.66
CA GLU A 334 14.82 1.06 -7.77
C GLU A 334 14.01 1.98 -6.85
N VAL A 335 12.97 2.59 -7.40
CA VAL A 335 12.02 3.41 -6.66
C VAL A 335 11.11 2.48 -5.86
N CYS A 336 11.45 2.27 -4.59
CA CYS A 336 10.76 1.33 -3.70
C CYS A 336 10.60 1.92 -2.28
N TYR A 337 10.20 3.18 -2.18
CA TYR A 337 9.98 3.87 -0.90
C TYR A 337 8.52 4.27 -0.67
N ASP A 338 7.66 4.00 -1.64
CA ASP A 338 6.24 4.37 -1.61
C ASP A 338 5.34 3.17 -1.96
N ILE A 339 4.05 3.33 -1.70
CA ILE A 339 3.00 2.36 -2.05
C ILE A 339 2.37 2.67 -3.42
N GLU A 340 2.53 3.90 -3.93
CA GLU A 340 2.16 4.26 -5.30
C GLU A 340 3.30 3.91 -6.26
N ASN A 341 2.95 3.18 -7.30
CA ASN A 341 3.91 2.69 -8.27
C ASN A 341 3.59 3.23 -9.66
N ASN A 342 4.61 3.73 -10.35
CA ASN A 342 4.55 4.19 -11.73
C ASN A 342 5.72 3.56 -12.50
N ILE A 343 5.42 2.55 -13.32
CA ILE A 343 6.43 1.82 -14.08
C ILE A 343 6.22 2.05 -15.57
N LYS A 344 7.22 2.64 -16.19
CA LYS A 344 7.21 2.94 -17.63
C LYS A 344 7.68 1.73 -18.42
N LEU A 345 6.88 1.35 -19.42
CA LEU A 345 7.25 0.41 -20.48
C LEU A 345 7.76 1.20 -21.67
N ASP A 346 9.03 1.04 -22.00
CA ASP A 346 9.69 1.74 -23.10
C ASP A 346 10.03 0.82 -24.27
N HIS A 347 10.43 1.42 -25.38
CA HIS A 347 10.85 0.73 -26.62
C HIS A 347 9.76 -0.20 -27.17
N LEU A 348 8.50 0.20 -27.02
CA LEU A 348 7.37 -0.50 -27.59
C LEU A 348 7.30 -0.25 -29.11
N GLN A 349 6.70 -1.18 -29.85
CA GLN A 349 6.42 -1.02 -31.28
C GLN A 349 5.08 -0.31 -31.45
N PRO A 350 4.97 0.65 -32.40
CA PRO A 350 3.70 1.31 -32.72
C PRO A 350 2.62 0.32 -33.21
N GLY A 351 1.36 0.60 -32.89
CA GLY A 351 0.22 -0.17 -33.37
C GLY A 351 0.20 -1.64 -32.91
N THR A 352 0.94 -1.97 -31.86
CA THR A 352 1.18 -3.35 -31.44
C THR A 352 0.44 -3.66 -30.15
N ARG A 353 -0.17 -4.84 -30.08
CA ARG A 353 -0.78 -5.36 -28.85
C ARG A 353 0.29 -5.91 -27.94
N TYR A 354 0.27 -5.49 -26.68
CA TYR A 354 1.12 -5.99 -25.60
C TYR A 354 0.26 -6.61 -24.50
N TYR A 355 0.80 -7.65 -23.88
CA TYR A 355 0.30 -8.26 -22.67
C TYR A 355 1.22 -7.89 -21.52
N TYR A 356 0.65 -7.60 -20.35
CA TYR A 356 1.43 -7.28 -19.17
C TYR A 356 0.78 -7.79 -17.89
N ARG A 357 1.59 -8.02 -16.87
CA ARG A 357 1.11 -8.26 -15.50
C ARG A 357 1.95 -7.53 -14.48
N VAL A 358 1.33 -7.19 -13.37
CA VAL A 358 1.99 -6.58 -12.21
C VAL A 358 2.55 -7.69 -11.33
N CYS A 359 3.80 -7.50 -10.89
CA CYS A 359 4.48 -8.37 -9.94
C CYS A 359 4.91 -7.53 -8.73
N VAL A 360 4.65 -8.04 -7.53
CA VAL A 360 4.95 -7.37 -6.26
C VAL A 360 5.54 -8.37 -5.28
N GLN A 361 6.70 -8.05 -4.72
CA GLN A 361 7.29 -8.73 -3.57
C GLN A 361 7.49 -7.71 -2.45
N GLU A 362 6.93 -7.98 -1.26
CA GLU A 362 7.03 -7.07 -0.12
C GLU A 362 8.47 -6.88 0.34
N ILE A 363 8.85 -5.65 0.69
CA ILE A 363 10.09 -5.35 1.41
C ILE A 363 9.73 -5.26 2.88
N LEU A 364 10.04 -6.30 3.65
CA LEU A 364 9.74 -6.38 5.09
C LEU A 364 10.60 -5.40 5.89
N HIS A 365 11.87 -5.30 5.53
CA HIS A 365 12.82 -4.41 6.16
C HIS A 365 13.93 -4.03 5.17
N LYS A 366 14.31 -2.76 5.18
CA LYS A 366 15.43 -2.24 4.39
C LYS A 366 16.30 -1.35 5.28
N SER A 367 17.58 -1.64 5.32
CA SER A 367 18.58 -0.86 6.05
C SER A 367 19.80 -0.59 5.16
N ALA A 368 20.81 0.10 5.69
CA ALA A 368 22.02 0.41 4.94
C ALA A 368 22.75 -0.85 4.40
N TYR A 369 22.67 -1.97 5.10
CA TYR A 369 23.44 -3.17 4.80
C TYR A 369 22.61 -4.46 4.69
N ALA A 370 21.29 -4.36 4.80
CA ALA A 370 20.42 -5.54 4.73
C ALA A 370 19.07 -5.19 4.09
N ASN A 371 18.62 -6.07 3.20
CA ASN A 371 17.28 -6.04 2.62
C ASN A 371 16.62 -7.39 2.89
N HIS A 372 15.43 -7.35 3.49
CA HIS A 372 14.62 -8.52 3.82
C HIS A 372 13.30 -8.46 3.08
N PHE A 373 12.94 -9.52 2.40
CA PHE A 373 11.78 -9.58 1.53
C PHE A 373 10.72 -10.53 2.09
N GLY A 374 9.46 -10.23 1.88
CA GLY A 374 8.35 -11.14 2.14
C GLY A 374 8.42 -12.37 1.23
N GLY A 375 7.82 -13.48 1.71
CA GLY A 375 8.03 -14.79 1.14
C GLY A 375 7.64 -14.92 -0.31
N ASP A 376 6.44 -14.50 -0.66
CA ASP A 376 5.86 -14.83 -1.96
C ASP A 376 5.70 -13.60 -2.85
N THR A 377 5.75 -13.80 -4.16
CA THR A 377 5.53 -12.75 -5.16
C THR A 377 4.11 -12.82 -5.67
N LEU A 378 3.34 -11.76 -5.46
CA LEU A 378 2.09 -11.58 -6.17
C LEU A 378 2.37 -11.45 -7.67
N ARG A 379 1.61 -12.18 -8.48
CA ARG A 379 1.51 -11.98 -9.93
C ARG A 379 0.05 -11.85 -10.30
N THR A 380 -0.33 -10.74 -10.91
CA THR A 380 -1.71 -10.57 -11.41
C THR A 380 -1.95 -11.49 -12.63
N ARG A 381 -3.20 -11.55 -13.09
CA ARG A 381 -3.47 -12.02 -14.45
C ARG A 381 -2.78 -11.13 -15.47
N PHE A 382 -2.65 -11.59 -16.70
CA PHE A 382 -2.24 -10.74 -17.80
C PHE A 382 -3.41 -9.82 -18.22
N TYR A 383 -3.09 -8.55 -18.39
CA TYR A 383 -3.89 -7.53 -19.04
C TYR A 383 -3.34 -7.28 -20.44
N SER A 384 -4.06 -6.59 -21.31
CA SER A 384 -3.54 -6.23 -22.63
C SER A 384 -3.86 -4.78 -22.98
N PHE A 385 -3.00 -4.16 -23.76
CA PHE A 385 -3.23 -2.86 -24.37
C PHE A 385 -2.65 -2.83 -25.79
N ARG A 386 -3.07 -1.83 -26.58
CA ARG A 386 -2.46 -1.55 -27.89
C ARG A 386 -1.80 -0.18 -27.86
N THR A 387 -0.58 -0.10 -28.38
CA THR A 387 0.09 1.20 -28.59
C THR A 387 -0.55 1.95 -29.75
N PRO A 388 -0.59 3.31 -29.70
CA PRO A 388 -1.04 4.12 -30.85
C PRO A 388 -0.27 3.75 -32.13
N GLY A 389 -1.01 3.50 -33.22
CA GLY A 389 -0.48 3.15 -34.53
C GLY A 389 -0.39 4.34 -35.50
N ASP A 390 -0.03 4.04 -36.74
CA ASP A 390 0.01 5.01 -37.85
C ASP A 390 -1.27 5.03 -38.69
N ASP A 391 -2.18 4.09 -38.48
CA ASP A 391 -3.45 3.95 -39.18
C ASP A 391 -4.34 5.19 -39.00
N GLY A 392 -4.24 5.85 -37.87
CA GLY A 392 -4.96 7.09 -37.58
C GLY A 392 -6.35 6.89 -37.01
N ASP A 393 -6.83 5.66 -36.98
CA ASP A 393 -8.14 5.33 -36.41
C ASP A 393 -8.08 5.22 -34.89
N PHE A 394 -9.06 5.78 -34.21
CA PHE A 394 -9.21 5.67 -32.75
C PHE A 394 -10.65 5.97 -32.31
N GLY A 395 -10.98 5.53 -31.09
CA GLY A 395 -12.10 5.99 -30.27
C GLY A 395 -11.60 6.56 -28.94
N CYS A 396 -12.23 7.62 -28.48
CA CYS A 396 -11.93 8.25 -27.21
C CYS A 396 -13.22 8.63 -26.50
N LEU A 397 -13.37 8.22 -25.22
CA LEU A 397 -14.42 8.74 -24.37
C LEU A 397 -13.91 9.99 -23.62
N VAL A 398 -14.76 11.02 -23.54
CA VAL A 398 -14.46 12.23 -22.78
C VAL A 398 -15.53 12.42 -21.72
N PHE A 399 -15.13 12.32 -20.45
CA PHE A 399 -15.94 12.66 -19.27
C PHE A 399 -15.48 14.01 -18.73
N ASN A 400 -16.39 14.75 -18.12
CA ASN A 400 -16.10 16.02 -17.48
C ASN A 400 -17.06 16.28 -16.33
N ASP A 401 -16.71 17.17 -15.41
CA ASP A 401 -17.56 17.67 -14.33
C ASP A 401 -18.29 16.55 -13.55
N LEU A 402 -17.60 15.43 -13.28
CA LEU A 402 -18.21 14.30 -12.55
C LEU A 402 -18.43 14.62 -11.07
N HIS A 403 -17.64 15.53 -10.50
CA HIS A 403 -17.69 15.95 -9.09
C HIS A 403 -17.88 14.81 -8.11
N ASP A 404 -17.15 13.71 -8.32
CA ASP A 404 -17.18 12.49 -7.51
C ASP A 404 -18.57 11.81 -7.42
N GLN A 405 -19.48 12.08 -8.38
CA GLN A 405 -20.83 11.51 -8.41
C GLN A 405 -20.83 10.11 -9.03
N SER A 406 -20.64 9.08 -8.23
CA SER A 406 -20.54 7.69 -8.69
C SER A 406 -21.78 7.20 -9.46
N LYS A 407 -22.99 7.68 -9.11
CA LYS A 407 -24.23 7.32 -9.83
C LYS A 407 -24.24 7.89 -11.23
N THR A 408 -23.91 9.18 -11.38
CA THR A 408 -23.82 9.85 -12.69
C THR A 408 -22.74 9.20 -13.55
N TYR A 409 -21.56 8.97 -12.99
CA TYR A 409 -20.48 8.26 -13.68
C TYR A 409 -20.90 6.85 -14.14
N GLY A 410 -21.55 6.08 -13.25
CA GLY A 410 -22.08 4.76 -13.60
C GLY A 410 -23.07 4.80 -14.76
N ARG A 411 -23.97 5.79 -14.78
CA ARG A 411 -24.95 5.96 -15.84
C ARG A 411 -24.31 6.36 -17.18
N LEU A 412 -23.37 7.30 -17.16
CA LEU A 412 -22.65 7.71 -18.37
C LEU A 412 -21.85 6.56 -18.99
N ARG A 413 -21.24 5.70 -18.17
CA ARG A 413 -20.59 4.46 -18.65
C ARG A 413 -21.58 3.49 -19.29
N GLU A 414 -22.76 3.35 -18.70
CA GLU A 414 -23.82 2.49 -19.27
C GLU A 414 -24.30 3.01 -20.63
N LEU A 415 -24.41 4.32 -20.80
CA LEU A 415 -24.74 4.93 -22.10
C LEU A 415 -23.63 4.68 -23.14
N ALA A 416 -22.38 4.66 -22.73
CA ALA A 416 -21.23 4.47 -23.61
C ALA A 416 -20.75 3.00 -23.72
N LYS A 417 -21.46 2.04 -23.15
CA LYS A 417 -21.01 0.63 -23.06
C LYS A 417 -20.76 -0.05 -24.40
N ASP A 418 -21.52 0.32 -25.41
CA ASP A 418 -21.47 -0.25 -26.76
C ASP A 418 -20.55 0.54 -27.71
N GLU A 419 -19.90 1.61 -27.21
CA GLU A 419 -18.96 2.42 -27.98
C GLU A 419 -17.57 1.78 -27.96
N ASP A 420 -16.93 1.75 -29.13
CA ASP A 420 -15.54 1.27 -29.25
C ASP A 420 -14.57 2.42 -29.02
N TYR A 421 -13.71 2.28 -27.99
CA TYR A 421 -12.72 3.29 -27.65
C TYR A 421 -11.36 2.67 -27.27
N ASP A 422 -10.31 3.43 -27.55
CA ASP A 422 -8.92 3.06 -27.27
C ASP A 422 -8.40 3.71 -25.99
N PHE A 423 -8.89 4.90 -25.64
CA PHE A 423 -8.48 5.63 -24.44
C PHE A 423 -9.59 6.53 -23.89
N VAL A 424 -9.38 7.07 -22.71
CA VAL A 424 -10.36 7.93 -22.03
C VAL A 424 -9.70 9.21 -21.54
N ILE A 425 -10.41 10.33 -21.67
CA ILE A 425 -10.04 11.63 -21.13
C ILE A 425 -11.04 12.04 -20.06
N PHE A 426 -10.55 12.33 -18.86
CA PHE A 426 -11.26 13.00 -17.79
C PHE A 426 -10.92 14.49 -17.85
N ASN A 427 -11.81 15.30 -18.42
CA ASN A 427 -11.56 16.71 -18.75
C ASN A 427 -11.91 17.67 -17.60
N GLY A 428 -11.30 17.47 -16.44
CA GLY A 428 -11.41 18.32 -15.26
C GLY A 428 -12.70 18.15 -14.47
N ASP A 429 -12.64 18.58 -13.20
CA ASP A 429 -13.68 18.46 -12.18
C ASP A 429 -14.22 17.03 -12.02
N CYS A 430 -13.35 16.06 -12.32
CA CYS A 430 -13.62 14.64 -12.13
C CYS A 430 -13.06 14.11 -10.81
N LEU A 431 -12.02 14.77 -10.27
CA LEU A 431 -11.30 14.44 -9.04
C LEU A 431 -11.37 15.62 -8.05
N PRO A 432 -12.57 16.09 -7.64
CA PRO A 432 -12.73 17.37 -6.99
C PRO A 432 -12.17 17.39 -5.57
N GLU A 433 -11.55 18.51 -5.21
CA GLU A 433 -11.22 18.89 -3.84
C GLU A 433 -10.48 17.81 -3.04
N PRO A 434 -9.29 17.33 -3.49
CA PRO A 434 -8.55 16.27 -2.83
C PRO A 434 -8.12 16.68 -1.43
N ARG A 435 -8.69 16.02 -0.41
CA ARG A 435 -8.48 16.36 1.01
C ARG A 435 -7.15 15.87 1.57
N ASN A 436 -6.76 14.70 1.11
CA ASN A 436 -5.49 14.03 1.46
C ASN A 436 -5.13 13.02 0.36
N ARG A 437 -3.96 12.42 0.49
CA ARG A 437 -3.43 11.45 -0.48
C ARG A 437 -4.38 10.27 -0.72
N ASN A 438 -4.89 9.65 0.34
CA ASN A 438 -5.75 8.48 0.22
C ASN A 438 -7.05 8.81 -0.50
N HIS A 439 -7.67 9.95 -0.19
CA HIS A 439 -8.87 10.42 -0.90
C HIS A 439 -8.61 10.65 -2.39
N ALA A 440 -7.46 11.24 -2.73
CA ALA A 440 -7.05 11.42 -4.13
C ALA A 440 -6.87 10.08 -4.86
N ILE A 441 -6.19 9.15 -4.23
CA ILE A 441 -5.96 7.79 -4.74
C ILE A 441 -7.29 7.07 -4.98
N ASP A 442 -8.20 7.09 -4.00
CA ASP A 442 -9.51 6.44 -4.11
C ASP A 442 -10.33 7.00 -5.30
N MET A 443 -10.29 8.31 -5.51
CA MET A 443 -10.97 8.94 -6.66
C MET A 443 -10.37 8.50 -8.00
N ILE A 444 -9.03 8.55 -8.13
CA ILE A 444 -8.32 8.18 -9.36
C ILE A 444 -8.63 6.72 -9.73
N HIS A 445 -8.46 5.79 -8.78
CA HIS A 445 -8.69 4.38 -9.04
C HIS A 445 -10.14 4.06 -9.37
N ARG A 446 -11.10 4.67 -8.70
CA ARG A 446 -12.53 4.49 -8.99
C ARG A 446 -12.90 4.90 -10.42
N LEU A 447 -12.35 6.01 -10.90
CA LEU A 447 -12.56 6.45 -12.27
C LEU A 447 -11.87 5.51 -13.27
N ALA A 448 -10.62 5.17 -13.03
CA ALA A 448 -9.86 4.28 -13.90
C ALA A 448 -10.45 2.86 -13.95
N ASP A 449 -10.78 2.27 -12.81
CA ASP A 449 -11.41 0.94 -12.74
C ASP A 449 -12.75 0.90 -13.47
N GLY A 450 -13.51 1.99 -13.35
CA GLY A 450 -14.82 2.10 -13.98
C GLY A 450 -14.83 1.97 -15.51
N ILE A 451 -13.74 2.34 -16.18
CA ILE A 451 -13.62 2.26 -17.65
C ILE A 451 -12.65 1.17 -18.11
N GLY A 452 -12.23 0.26 -17.22
CA GLY A 452 -11.25 -0.76 -17.59
C GLY A 452 -9.85 -0.19 -17.81
N GLY A 453 -9.42 0.75 -16.98
CA GLY A 453 -8.15 1.47 -17.07
C GLY A 453 -6.92 0.56 -17.11
N ALA A 454 -7.04 -0.70 -16.68
CA ALA A 454 -5.99 -1.70 -16.83
C ALA A 454 -5.68 -2.06 -18.31
N GLU A 455 -6.62 -1.80 -19.23
CA GLU A 455 -6.47 -2.13 -20.65
C GLU A 455 -6.70 -0.91 -21.57
N LYS A 456 -7.29 0.16 -21.03
CA LYS A 456 -7.59 1.41 -21.73
C LYS A 456 -6.87 2.57 -21.03
N PRO A 457 -5.89 3.22 -21.66
CA PRO A 457 -5.19 4.36 -21.06
C PRO A 457 -6.11 5.49 -20.67
N VAL A 458 -5.85 6.09 -19.50
CA VAL A 458 -6.58 7.25 -18.99
C VAL A 458 -5.73 8.50 -18.99
N ILE A 459 -6.32 9.63 -19.31
CA ILE A 459 -5.72 10.95 -19.28
C ILE A 459 -6.57 11.83 -18.36
N PHE A 460 -5.96 12.38 -17.32
CA PHE A 460 -6.63 13.32 -16.43
C PHE A 460 -6.17 14.74 -16.74
N LEU A 461 -7.10 15.62 -17.11
CA LEU A 461 -6.88 17.06 -17.14
C LEU A 461 -7.34 17.65 -15.82
N ARG A 462 -6.65 18.69 -15.39
CA ARG A 462 -7.01 19.43 -14.19
C ARG A 462 -8.10 20.45 -14.49
N GLY A 463 -9.19 20.43 -13.71
CA GLY A 463 -10.19 21.47 -13.64
C GLY A 463 -9.95 22.41 -12.45
N ASN A 464 -10.88 23.34 -12.21
CA ASN A 464 -10.75 24.28 -11.12
C ASN A 464 -11.13 23.67 -9.74
N HIS A 465 -11.76 22.51 -9.69
CA HIS A 465 -11.97 21.78 -8.42
C HIS A 465 -10.80 20.90 -8.03
N GLU A 466 -9.97 20.41 -8.92
CA GLU A 466 -8.73 19.68 -8.61
C GLU A 466 -7.68 20.54 -7.94
N ILE A 467 -7.75 21.88 -8.07
CA ILE A 467 -6.76 22.81 -7.48
C ILE A 467 -7.18 23.34 -6.12
N ARG A 468 -8.32 22.91 -5.61
CA ARG A 468 -8.85 23.30 -4.30
C ARG A 468 -8.53 22.24 -3.25
N ASN A 469 -8.55 22.63 -1.97
CA ASN A 469 -8.30 21.78 -0.82
C ASN A 469 -6.81 21.41 -0.62
N PHE A 470 -6.52 20.76 0.52
CA PHE A 470 -5.17 20.62 1.09
C PHE A 470 -4.21 19.80 0.21
N TYR A 471 -4.69 18.77 -0.47
CA TYR A 471 -3.84 17.87 -1.26
C TYR A 471 -3.82 18.18 -2.76
N SER A 472 -4.34 19.31 -3.19
CA SER A 472 -4.45 19.68 -4.61
C SER A 472 -3.10 19.66 -5.35
N ALA A 473 -2.07 20.25 -4.78
CA ALA A 473 -0.72 20.21 -5.36
C ALA A 473 -0.11 18.81 -5.35
N GLY A 474 -0.48 17.98 -4.36
CA GLY A 474 -0.05 16.58 -4.24
C GLY A 474 -0.56 15.67 -5.35
N MET A 475 -1.65 16.05 -6.03
CA MET A 475 -2.20 15.31 -7.18
C MET A 475 -1.17 15.10 -8.29
N HIS A 476 -0.23 16.03 -8.44
CA HIS A 476 0.84 15.95 -9.42
C HIS A 476 1.72 14.69 -9.28
N SER A 477 1.89 14.19 -8.07
CA SER A 477 2.65 12.96 -7.81
C SER A 477 1.88 11.67 -8.12
N LEU A 478 0.55 11.74 -8.24
CA LEU A 478 -0.34 10.59 -8.43
C LEU A 478 -0.83 10.43 -9.88
N ILE A 479 -0.78 11.51 -10.65
CA ILE A 479 -1.22 11.55 -12.04
C ILE A 479 -0.01 11.74 -12.95
N GLY A 480 0.11 10.89 -13.97
CA GLY A 480 1.09 11.08 -15.02
C GLY A 480 0.66 12.22 -15.96
N TYR A 481 1.50 13.23 -16.08
CA TYR A 481 1.32 14.31 -17.02
C TYR A 481 2.34 14.25 -18.15
N TYR A 482 1.93 14.43 -19.40
CA TYR A 482 2.86 14.49 -20.53
C TYR A 482 3.83 15.68 -20.36
N GLY A 483 5.13 15.37 -20.38
CA GLY A 483 6.16 16.39 -20.16
C GLY A 483 6.20 16.96 -18.74
N ASP A 484 5.61 16.25 -17.78
CA ASP A 484 5.57 16.60 -16.36
C ASP A 484 4.91 17.96 -16.09
N LYS A 485 3.88 18.30 -16.90
CA LYS A 485 3.10 19.53 -16.78
C LYS A 485 1.62 19.27 -16.95
N THR A 486 0.78 20.01 -16.24
CA THR A 486 -0.69 19.90 -16.32
C THR A 486 -1.25 20.34 -17.66
N TYR A 487 -0.42 20.88 -18.55
CA TYR A 487 -0.71 21.22 -19.94
C TYR A 487 0.33 20.58 -20.86
N ALA A 488 -0.08 20.08 -22.01
CA ALA A 488 0.80 19.38 -22.94
C ALA A 488 0.16 19.19 -24.30
N ALA A 489 0.92 18.61 -25.23
CA ALA A 489 0.34 18.10 -26.47
C ALA A 489 0.84 16.66 -26.72
N PHE A 490 -0.05 15.79 -27.17
CA PHE A 490 0.27 14.42 -27.53
C PHE A 490 -0.36 14.07 -28.89
N THR A 491 0.12 13.00 -29.49
CA THR A 491 -0.42 12.53 -30.78
C THR A 491 -0.94 11.11 -30.63
N TRP A 492 -2.19 10.90 -31.06
CA TRP A 492 -2.77 9.58 -31.19
C TRP A 492 -3.09 9.32 -32.66
N GLY A 493 -2.45 8.31 -33.24
CA GLY A 493 -2.52 8.11 -34.69
C GLY A 493 -2.03 9.34 -35.48
N LYS A 494 -2.91 9.96 -36.23
CA LYS A 494 -2.67 11.18 -37.01
C LYS A 494 -3.34 12.42 -36.44
N THR A 495 -3.90 12.32 -35.24
CA THR A 495 -4.56 13.42 -34.55
C THR A 495 -3.67 13.99 -33.45
N ARG A 496 -3.47 15.31 -33.47
CA ARG A 496 -2.75 16.06 -32.44
C ARG A 496 -3.74 16.63 -31.43
N PHE A 497 -3.56 16.28 -30.18
CA PHE A 497 -4.30 16.82 -29.04
C PHE A 497 -3.44 17.86 -28.34
N VAL A 498 -4.02 19.05 -28.14
CA VAL A 498 -3.40 20.13 -27.37
C VAL A 498 -4.25 20.35 -26.13
N MET A 499 -3.69 20.04 -24.96
CA MET A 499 -4.35 20.14 -23.67
C MET A 499 -3.84 21.38 -22.94
N LEU A 500 -4.76 22.25 -22.50
CA LEU A 500 -4.46 23.45 -21.75
C LEU A 500 -5.10 23.39 -20.36
N ASP A 501 -4.40 23.96 -19.40
CA ASP A 501 -4.84 24.11 -18.02
C ASP A 501 -5.11 25.58 -17.70
N PRO A 502 -6.35 26.05 -17.77
CA PRO A 502 -6.71 27.42 -17.48
C PRO A 502 -6.49 27.86 -16.03
N GLY A 503 -6.27 26.91 -15.13
CA GLY A 503 -6.20 27.14 -13.70
C GLY A 503 -7.58 27.38 -13.08
N GLU A 504 -7.74 28.47 -12.34
CA GLU A 504 -8.96 28.78 -11.57
C GLU A 504 -9.88 29.77 -12.32
N ASP A 505 -11.17 29.70 -12.01
CA ASP A 505 -12.25 30.57 -12.53
C ASP A 505 -12.34 31.95 -11.86
N LYS A 506 -11.42 32.25 -10.95
CA LYS A 506 -11.33 33.52 -10.20
C LYS A 506 -9.90 34.08 -10.22
N PRO A 507 -9.72 35.40 -10.01
CA PRO A 507 -8.40 36.01 -9.89
C PRO A 507 -7.58 35.44 -8.71
N ASP A 508 -6.26 35.36 -8.88
CA ASP A 508 -5.33 34.90 -7.82
C ASP A 508 -5.44 35.74 -6.54
N SER A 509 -5.85 37.02 -6.67
CA SER A 509 -6.09 37.94 -5.54
C SER A 509 -7.38 37.64 -4.77
N THR A 510 -8.18 36.67 -5.16
CA THR A 510 -9.42 36.32 -4.44
C THR A 510 -9.09 35.85 -3.01
N PRO A 511 -9.71 36.45 -1.97
CA PRO A 511 -9.33 36.20 -0.57
C PRO A 511 -9.36 34.73 -0.14
N VAL A 512 -10.21 33.92 -0.74
CA VAL A 512 -10.32 32.49 -0.43
C VAL A 512 -9.04 31.71 -0.70
N TYR A 513 -8.17 32.20 -1.59
CA TYR A 513 -6.90 31.55 -1.93
C TYR A 513 -5.75 31.93 -1.00
N GLY A 514 -5.91 32.94 -0.16
CA GLY A 514 -4.89 33.35 0.81
C GLY A 514 -3.53 33.70 0.21
N GLY A 515 -3.46 34.04 -1.09
CA GLY A 515 -2.20 34.31 -1.79
C GLY A 515 -1.36 33.06 -2.11
N LEU A 516 -1.96 31.85 -2.04
CA LEU A 516 -1.25 30.58 -2.27
C LEU A 516 -1.23 30.13 -3.74
N ASN A 517 -1.88 30.88 -4.64
CA ASN A 517 -1.98 30.56 -6.07
C ASN A 517 -1.26 31.60 -6.92
N ASP A 518 -0.68 31.15 -8.04
CA ASP A 518 -0.14 32.00 -9.11
C ASP A 518 -0.51 31.43 -10.49
N PHE A 519 -1.81 31.42 -10.79
CA PHE A 519 -2.29 30.97 -12.09
C PHE A 519 -2.02 31.98 -13.20
N THR A 520 -1.73 33.22 -12.86
CA THR A 520 -1.28 34.23 -13.82
C THR A 520 0.04 33.78 -14.46
N GLN A 521 1.03 33.36 -13.67
CA GLN A 521 2.30 32.85 -14.21
C GLN A 521 2.07 31.55 -15.00
N LEU A 522 1.26 30.61 -14.50
CA LEU A 522 0.92 29.38 -15.21
C LEU A 522 0.34 29.66 -16.61
N ARG A 523 -0.50 30.69 -16.73
CA ARG A 523 -1.09 31.10 -18.03
C ARG A 523 -0.07 31.75 -18.94
N MET A 524 0.86 32.53 -18.40
CA MET A 524 1.98 33.10 -19.16
C MET A 524 2.88 32.01 -19.72
N ASP A 525 3.24 31.01 -18.93
CA ASP A 525 4.06 29.87 -19.37
C ASP A 525 3.36 29.10 -20.50
N GLN A 526 2.05 28.91 -20.39
CA GLN A 526 1.26 28.27 -21.44
C GLN A 526 1.13 29.14 -22.70
N THR A 527 1.18 30.45 -22.58
CA THR A 527 1.23 31.33 -23.74
C THR A 527 2.46 31.04 -24.61
N GLU A 528 3.61 30.84 -24.00
CA GLU A 528 4.84 30.46 -24.71
C GLU A 528 4.75 29.02 -25.25
N PHE A 529 4.19 28.09 -24.47
CA PHE A 529 3.91 26.74 -24.94
C PHE A 529 3.02 26.72 -26.18
N ILE A 530 1.91 27.48 -26.20
CA ILE A 530 0.99 27.58 -27.35
C ILE A 530 1.72 28.12 -28.58
N LYS A 531 2.49 29.21 -28.44
CA LYS A 531 3.30 29.78 -29.54
C LYS A 531 4.27 28.78 -30.13
N HIS A 532 4.88 27.94 -29.28
CA HIS A 532 5.81 26.90 -29.69
C HIS A 532 5.09 25.73 -30.36
N GLU A 533 4.00 25.23 -29.75
CA GLU A 533 3.23 24.11 -30.24
C GLU A 533 2.63 24.37 -31.64
N LEU A 534 2.02 25.56 -31.86
CA LEU A 534 1.46 25.93 -33.16
C LEU A 534 2.51 25.99 -34.30
N LYS A 535 3.80 26.08 -33.95
CA LYS A 535 4.91 26.06 -34.91
C LYS A 535 5.57 24.69 -35.02
N SER A 536 5.24 23.74 -34.14
CA SER A 536 5.85 22.43 -34.09
C SER A 536 5.61 21.63 -35.38
N LYS A 537 6.50 20.68 -35.66
CA LYS A 537 6.37 19.77 -36.79
C LYS A 537 5.15 18.85 -36.60
N GLU A 538 4.95 18.37 -35.40
CA GLU A 538 3.87 17.48 -35.00
C GLU A 538 2.49 18.13 -35.23
N PHE A 539 2.34 19.39 -34.80
CA PHE A 539 1.12 20.15 -35.00
C PHE A 539 0.83 20.40 -36.49
N LYS A 540 1.85 20.81 -37.25
CA LYS A 540 1.69 21.11 -38.69
C LYS A 540 1.38 19.89 -39.53
N GLN A 541 1.97 18.73 -39.19
CA GLN A 541 1.82 17.49 -39.94
C GLN A 541 0.60 16.66 -39.54
N ALA A 542 -0.04 16.97 -38.40
CA ALA A 542 -1.24 16.30 -37.95
C ALA A 542 -2.35 16.44 -38.98
N ARG A 543 -3.11 15.35 -39.22
CA ARG A 543 -4.29 15.39 -40.04
C ARG A 543 -5.43 16.15 -39.35
N HIS A 544 -5.62 15.84 -38.07
CA HIS A 544 -6.59 16.50 -37.22
C HIS A 544 -5.93 17.13 -35.99
N ARG A 545 -6.55 18.18 -35.45
CA ARG A 545 -6.08 18.91 -34.26
C ARG A 545 -7.25 19.16 -33.34
N VAL A 546 -7.14 18.71 -32.13
CA VAL A 546 -8.16 18.86 -31.08
C VAL A 546 -7.59 19.68 -29.94
N LEU A 547 -8.26 20.75 -29.57
CA LEU A 547 -7.95 21.59 -28.41
C LEU A 547 -8.80 21.13 -27.23
N ILE A 548 -8.20 20.86 -26.09
CA ILE A 548 -8.90 20.44 -24.88
C ILE A 548 -8.54 21.35 -23.72
N SER A 549 -9.54 21.81 -22.99
CA SER A 549 -9.35 22.55 -21.73
C SER A 549 -10.61 22.40 -20.89
N HIS A 550 -10.47 22.31 -19.57
CA HIS A 550 -11.63 22.25 -18.69
C HIS A 550 -12.46 23.54 -18.80
N ILE A 551 -11.91 24.68 -18.40
CA ILE A 551 -12.57 25.97 -18.60
C ILE A 551 -12.45 26.34 -20.09
N PRO A 552 -13.58 26.54 -20.80
CA PRO A 552 -13.56 26.77 -22.25
C PRO A 552 -12.86 28.10 -22.60
N ILE A 553 -12.02 28.09 -23.63
CA ILE A 553 -11.40 29.32 -24.15
C ILE A 553 -12.42 30.13 -24.98
N PHE A 554 -13.28 29.43 -25.70
CA PHE A 554 -14.39 30.01 -26.48
C PHE A 554 -15.73 29.49 -25.99
N GLY A 555 -16.74 30.35 -25.96
CA GLY A 555 -18.04 30.02 -25.39
C GLY A 555 -18.07 30.02 -23.87
N ASN A 556 -17.03 30.49 -23.19
CA ASN A 556 -17.03 30.70 -21.74
C ASN A 556 -18.00 31.84 -21.37
N ILE A 557 -18.87 31.59 -20.39
CA ILE A 557 -19.89 32.56 -19.93
C ILE A 557 -19.48 33.25 -18.61
N ASP A 558 -18.34 32.94 -18.05
CA ASP A 558 -17.85 33.54 -16.82
C ASP A 558 -17.47 35.01 -17.03
N LYS A 559 -17.51 35.78 -15.95
CA LYS A 559 -17.04 37.18 -15.97
C LYS A 559 -15.52 37.28 -16.06
N TYR A 560 -14.81 36.37 -15.39
CA TYR A 560 -13.35 36.31 -15.38
C TYR A 560 -12.88 35.27 -16.42
N ARG A 561 -12.32 35.76 -17.52
CA ARG A 561 -11.94 34.95 -18.71
C ARG A 561 -10.51 35.23 -19.18
N PRO A 562 -9.50 35.16 -18.32
CA PRO A 562 -8.13 35.53 -18.68
C PRO A 562 -7.57 34.71 -19.84
N CYS A 563 -7.93 33.44 -19.96
CA CYS A 563 -7.47 32.57 -21.05
C CYS A 563 -8.06 32.96 -22.40
N THR A 564 -9.32 33.40 -22.44
CA THR A 564 -9.92 33.96 -23.69
C THR A 564 -9.17 35.22 -24.12
N GLU A 565 -8.83 36.09 -23.17
CA GLU A 565 -8.10 37.33 -23.44
C GLU A 565 -6.67 37.07 -23.90
N MET A 566 -5.94 36.15 -23.23
CA MET A 566 -4.53 35.88 -23.50
C MET A 566 -4.33 34.99 -24.74
N TRP A 567 -5.16 33.97 -24.95
CA TRP A 567 -4.92 32.92 -25.93
C TRP A 567 -5.91 32.95 -27.09
N GLY A 568 -7.13 33.52 -26.91
CA GLY A 568 -8.21 33.47 -27.88
C GLY A 568 -7.81 33.95 -29.28
N GLY A 569 -7.09 35.07 -29.35
CA GLY A 569 -6.65 35.63 -30.64
C GLY A 569 -5.67 34.74 -31.44
N MET A 570 -4.84 33.96 -30.74
CA MET A 570 -3.90 32.99 -31.35
C MET A 570 -4.63 31.70 -31.75
N LEU A 571 -5.42 31.18 -30.84
CA LEU A 571 -6.10 29.89 -31.02
C LEU A 571 -7.23 29.97 -32.06
N ALA A 572 -7.96 31.08 -32.11
CA ALA A 572 -9.03 31.29 -33.10
C ALA A 572 -8.56 31.14 -34.55
N LYS A 573 -7.31 31.52 -34.83
CA LYS A 573 -6.71 31.47 -36.17
C LYS A 573 -5.98 30.15 -36.45
N ALA A 574 -5.75 29.34 -35.44
CA ALA A 574 -5.08 28.07 -35.58
C ALA A 574 -6.02 27.02 -36.23
N PRO A 575 -5.48 26.11 -37.06
CA PRO A 575 -6.29 25.16 -37.82
C PRO A 575 -6.73 23.97 -36.96
N PHE A 576 -7.39 24.24 -35.82
CA PHE A 576 -8.09 23.21 -35.05
C PHE A 576 -9.34 22.74 -35.76
N ASP A 577 -9.65 21.47 -35.65
CA ASP A 577 -10.89 20.86 -36.17
C ASP A 577 -12.01 20.90 -35.12
N LEU A 578 -11.62 20.78 -33.82
CA LEU A 578 -12.53 20.75 -32.68
C LEU A 578 -11.90 21.34 -31.45
N GLY A 579 -12.68 22.06 -30.64
CA GLY A 579 -12.41 22.33 -29.24
C GLY A 579 -13.31 21.48 -28.33
N ILE A 580 -12.81 21.06 -27.19
CA ILE A 580 -13.56 20.37 -26.13
C ILE A 580 -13.35 21.14 -24.82
N GLY A 581 -14.44 21.67 -24.28
CA GLY A 581 -14.50 22.34 -22.99
C GLY A 581 -15.50 21.68 -22.04
N ALA A 582 -15.61 22.23 -20.83
CA ALA A 582 -16.43 21.70 -19.74
C ALA A 582 -16.91 22.85 -18.82
N HIS A 583 -16.86 22.67 -17.47
CA HIS A 583 -16.98 23.72 -16.46
C HIS A 583 -18.35 24.38 -16.30
N THR A 584 -19.03 24.69 -17.38
CA THR A 584 -20.30 25.48 -17.33
C THR A 584 -21.52 24.64 -16.94
N HIS A 585 -21.37 23.34 -16.77
CA HIS A 585 -22.41 22.37 -16.42
C HIS A 585 -23.62 22.34 -17.39
N THR A 586 -23.48 22.94 -18.59
CA THR A 586 -24.52 22.98 -19.59
C THR A 586 -23.97 22.55 -20.94
N ALA A 587 -24.46 21.41 -21.41
CA ALA A 587 -24.04 20.86 -22.69
C ALA A 587 -24.44 21.77 -23.85
N ARG A 588 -23.47 22.15 -24.69
CA ARG A 588 -23.75 22.99 -25.87
C ARG A 588 -22.65 22.92 -26.91
N LEU A 589 -22.99 23.32 -28.11
CA LEU A 589 -22.04 23.52 -29.20
C LEU A 589 -21.86 25.03 -29.48
N HIS A 590 -20.66 25.53 -29.22
CA HIS A 590 -20.23 26.84 -29.69
C HIS A 590 -19.80 26.71 -31.14
N ARG A 591 -20.58 27.26 -32.04
CA ARG A 591 -20.43 27.06 -33.50
C ARG A 591 -19.24 27.84 -34.07
N ARG A 592 -18.61 27.30 -35.10
CA ARG A 592 -17.58 27.98 -35.88
C ARG A 592 -18.05 29.38 -36.31
N GLY A 593 -17.17 30.37 -36.17
CA GLY A 593 -17.43 31.78 -36.52
C GLY A 593 -18.01 32.61 -35.39
N VAL A 594 -18.58 32.00 -34.36
CA VAL A 594 -19.06 32.71 -33.17
C VAL A 594 -17.83 33.19 -32.35
N ASP A 595 -17.87 34.42 -31.86
CA ASP A 595 -16.78 35.08 -31.14
C ASP A 595 -15.43 35.04 -31.89
N GLY A 596 -15.45 34.91 -33.20
CA GLY A 596 -14.27 34.82 -34.06
C GLY A 596 -13.55 33.48 -34.02
N CYS A 597 -14.09 32.48 -33.34
CA CYS A 597 -13.50 31.12 -33.24
C CYS A 597 -13.52 30.41 -34.60
N GLY A 598 -12.37 29.96 -35.10
CA GLY A 598 -12.19 29.31 -36.40
C GLY A 598 -12.68 27.86 -36.47
N PHE A 599 -13.13 27.26 -35.37
CA PHE A 599 -13.55 25.86 -35.24
C PHE A 599 -14.75 25.71 -34.28
N PRO A 600 -15.51 24.63 -34.33
CA PRO A 600 -16.56 24.38 -33.36
C PRO A 600 -15.96 23.96 -31.99
N VAL A 601 -16.61 24.35 -30.89
CA VAL A 601 -16.24 23.93 -29.54
C VAL A 601 -17.40 23.24 -28.86
N TYR A 602 -17.23 21.98 -28.51
CA TYR A 602 -18.13 21.26 -27.63
C TYR A 602 -17.87 21.66 -26.19
N ILE A 603 -18.90 22.00 -25.44
CA ILE A 603 -18.85 22.25 -24.01
C ILE A 603 -19.71 21.19 -23.34
N GLY A 604 -19.10 20.39 -22.44
CA GLY A 604 -19.76 19.27 -21.79
C GLY A 604 -20.78 19.70 -20.74
N GLY A 605 -21.66 18.78 -20.38
CA GLY A 605 -22.64 18.95 -19.31
C GLY A 605 -22.02 18.84 -17.90
N GLY A 606 -22.86 18.94 -16.87
CA GLY A 606 -22.44 18.90 -15.47
C GLY A 606 -22.62 17.52 -14.82
N TYR A 607 -22.56 17.52 -13.49
CA TYR A 607 -22.62 16.29 -12.68
C TYR A 607 -24.04 15.78 -12.37
N LYS A 608 -25.07 16.60 -12.60
CA LYS A 608 -26.44 16.18 -12.38
C LYS A 608 -26.93 15.31 -13.53
N MET A 609 -27.71 14.29 -13.23
CA MET A 609 -28.14 13.29 -14.19
C MET A 609 -28.83 13.90 -15.43
N ASP A 610 -29.62 14.95 -15.23
CA ASP A 610 -30.35 15.66 -16.29
C ASP A 610 -29.46 16.51 -17.22
N SER A 611 -28.25 16.86 -16.76
CA SER A 611 -27.32 17.70 -17.52
C SER A 611 -26.03 16.95 -17.90
N ALA A 612 -25.77 15.80 -17.30
CA ALA A 612 -24.52 15.05 -17.50
C ALA A 612 -24.40 14.50 -18.92
N THR A 613 -23.20 14.55 -19.46
CA THR A 613 -22.88 14.06 -20.80
C THR A 613 -21.58 13.27 -20.80
N VAL A 614 -21.47 12.31 -21.72
CA VAL A 614 -20.20 11.72 -22.15
C VAL A 614 -20.06 11.91 -23.66
N ALA A 615 -18.89 12.38 -24.09
CA ALA A 615 -18.61 12.53 -25.49
C ALA A 615 -17.77 11.37 -26.01
N VAL A 616 -18.11 10.90 -27.21
CA VAL A 616 -17.39 9.86 -27.95
C VAL A 616 -16.75 10.54 -29.16
N LEU A 617 -15.44 10.75 -29.09
CA LEU A 617 -14.67 11.30 -30.20
C LEU A 617 -14.08 10.14 -30.99
N THR A 618 -14.36 10.04 -32.26
CA THR A 618 -13.83 8.98 -33.12
C THR A 618 -13.13 9.56 -34.35
N CYS A 619 -12.05 8.90 -34.75
CA CYS A 619 -11.47 9.05 -36.07
C CYS A 619 -11.56 7.69 -36.77
N ARG A 620 -12.30 7.62 -37.89
CA ARG A 620 -12.45 6.40 -38.71
C ARG A 620 -12.20 6.74 -40.16
N GLU A 621 -11.36 5.97 -40.83
CA GLU A 621 -10.94 6.20 -42.22
C GLU A 621 -10.48 7.66 -42.46
N GLY A 622 -9.94 8.27 -41.40
CA GLY A 622 -9.46 9.65 -41.43
C GLY A 622 -10.54 10.72 -41.37
N ARG A 623 -11.76 10.39 -40.96
CA ARG A 623 -12.83 11.34 -40.64
C ARG A 623 -12.98 11.46 -39.13
N LEU A 624 -12.99 12.69 -38.67
CA LEU A 624 -13.19 13.00 -37.26
C LEU A 624 -14.67 13.25 -36.99
N SER A 625 -15.24 12.62 -35.97
CA SER A 625 -16.61 12.86 -35.54
C SER A 625 -16.74 12.87 -34.02
N LEU A 626 -17.72 13.61 -33.53
CA LEU A 626 -18.05 13.68 -32.11
C LEU A 626 -19.53 13.30 -31.94
N LYS A 627 -19.79 12.30 -31.09
CA LYS A 627 -21.10 11.89 -30.64
C LYS A 627 -21.26 12.22 -29.17
N VAL A 628 -22.32 12.88 -28.77
CA VAL A 628 -22.60 13.19 -27.36
C VAL A 628 -23.76 12.32 -26.91
N LEU A 629 -23.55 11.63 -25.77
CA LEU A 629 -24.52 10.76 -25.13
C LEU A 629 -24.96 11.37 -23.80
N ALA A 630 -26.24 11.32 -23.50
CA ALA A 630 -26.84 11.82 -22.27
C ALA A 630 -28.13 11.05 -21.96
N ASP A 631 -28.66 11.15 -20.75
CA ASP A 631 -30.02 10.69 -20.44
C ASP A 631 -31.10 11.62 -21.03
N ASN A 632 -30.79 12.91 -21.14
CA ASN A 632 -31.68 13.90 -21.74
C ASN A 632 -31.43 13.94 -23.23
N ASP A 633 -32.47 13.66 -24.01
CA ASP A 633 -32.42 13.64 -25.50
C ASP A 633 -31.99 14.98 -26.09
N ASP A 634 -32.33 16.10 -25.47
CA ASP A 634 -31.91 17.44 -25.92
C ASP A 634 -30.40 17.63 -25.90
N ASN A 635 -29.69 16.84 -25.09
CA ASN A 635 -28.24 16.84 -24.98
C ASN A 635 -27.55 15.75 -25.82
N GLN A 636 -28.32 14.98 -26.62
CA GLN A 636 -27.78 13.96 -27.52
C GLN A 636 -27.70 14.49 -28.96
N TRP A 637 -26.48 14.43 -29.51
CA TRP A 637 -26.27 14.86 -30.89
C TRP A 637 -24.95 14.35 -31.45
N THR A 638 -24.82 14.42 -32.75
CA THR A 638 -23.59 14.04 -33.48
C THR A 638 -23.12 15.20 -34.34
N LEU A 639 -21.81 15.42 -34.35
CA LEU A 639 -21.13 16.39 -35.18
C LEU A 639 -20.13 15.67 -36.08
N ASP A 640 -20.37 15.69 -37.38
CA ASP A 640 -19.36 15.29 -38.37
C ASP A 640 -18.46 16.50 -38.65
N LEU A 641 -17.18 16.31 -38.38
CA LEU A 641 -16.19 17.38 -38.50
C LEU A 641 -15.50 17.38 -39.89
N GLY A 642 -15.87 16.41 -40.74
CA GLY A 642 -15.32 16.28 -42.07
C GLY A 642 -13.84 15.88 -42.05
N ARG A 643 -13.10 16.39 -43.02
CA ARG A 643 -11.64 16.12 -43.12
C ARG A 643 -10.89 16.62 -41.96
#